data_43ab3d1e9a349f9efc6d183625ad729d
#
_entry.id   43ab3d1e9a349f9efc6d183625ad729d
#
_cell.length_a   1.000
_cell.length_b   1.000
_cell.length_c   1.000
_cell.angle_alpha   90.00
_cell.angle_beta   90.00
_cell.angle_gamma   90.00
#
_symmetry.space_group_name_H-M   'P 1'
#
loop_
_entity.id
_entity.type
_entity.pdbx_description
1 polymer ?
#
loop_
_entity_poly.entity_id
_entity_poly.type
_entity_poly.pdbx_seq_one_letter_code
_entity_poly.pdbx_strand_id
1 'polypeptide(L)'
;MYNVISVDMAKEVQESFLSYAMYVNMDRALPDVRDGLKPVHRRILFAAHVLGLTPNKPYRKSARLVGDVIGKYHPHGDTSVYDAMVRMAQEWSLRYPLIDGQGNFGSIDGDGSAAMRYTEARMKKITLDMLSDIKKDVVDMKPNFSEDELEPVVLPSRVPNLLINGTTGIGVAMACSFAPHNIVEAIDAIVAQIKNENITVEELHKILIAPDFPTGGTIINQRELINAYKTGNGRVRVRGKYKVEKVNRNREMVVFYEIPFGVAKEALISSIVKLCEEKKIEGIADVRDSSNKLGMRIEIELKKDVNPDVVANQLFKHTRLEDTFSINQVCLINGEPRQVSLKEMISAYIDHQREVIERRTKFDLKKIDDRLHILEGLLKALEDIDNVIAIIKSSPNTTTATNSLMTKYSLTQIQAKAIIDMKLRALTGLEKIELENENKELLAQAEGLRKILSDRLELDRVLIGELEVIKQQHGDARRTDITNVVINADEKDIQFVQPEDVVVVVSKSGSLKKIPAKSYKVQNRNGVGVKNHDDIVMDVIKTNTIDNLMIFTALGKMYKLVVDQVPTGTNASRGVSAHTLVKMEDHDRVVAITSMKRKSDAKFVVSISEQGYIKKTKIEEYASAKKSGIAAVGLKDDDAIADIVFMNEEQILLVSQNGMSIRFETKAINSVGRTAVGVRGMKLAEGDKVVAALPITKLTDEVALFTSLGLGKRVQLKDFPVQGRDGKGTICYRPTASTGVLVSSCLVEDKDSILIVGDTTSICIAAKDMPVLGKASIGNMLIKNNNVISVAKI
;
A
#
# COMPACT_ATOMS: atom_id res chain seq x y z
N MET A 1 23.95 -9.37 -66.42
CA MET A 1 22.80 -8.47 -66.21
C MET A 1 22.37 -8.67 -64.78
N TYR A 2 22.47 -7.65 -63.96
CA TYR A 2 21.92 -7.71 -62.62
C TYR A 2 20.40 -7.61 -62.70
N ASN A 3 19.69 -8.60 -62.24
CA ASN A 3 18.23 -8.52 -62.11
C ASN A 3 17.89 -7.49 -61.00
N VAL A 4 17.48 -6.32 -61.38
CA VAL A 4 16.96 -5.29 -60.47
C VAL A 4 15.49 -5.65 -60.19
N ILE A 5 15.22 -6.04 -58.94
CA ILE A 5 13.87 -6.31 -58.47
C ILE A 5 13.37 -5.00 -57.86
N SER A 6 12.25 -4.48 -58.36
CA SER A 6 11.58 -3.33 -57.73
C SER A 6 10.78 -3.79 -56.50
N VAL A 7 11.12 -3.28 -55.32
CA VAL A 7 10.45 -3.59 -54.06
C VAL A 7 9.76 -2.33 -53.52
N ASP A 8 8.53 -2.47 -53.05
CA ASP A 8 7.82 -1.39 -52.33
C ASP A 8 8.49 -1.21 -50.98
N MET A 9 9.13 -0.06 -50.79
CA MET A 9 9.87 0.27 -49.56
C MET A 9 8.97 0.23 -48.32
N ALA A 10 7.71 0.69 -48.41
CA ALA A 10 6.78 0.68 -47.28
C ALA A 10 6.44 -0.74 -46.83
N LYS A 11 6.22 -1.64 -47.80
CA LYS A 11 5.93 -3.06 -47.52
C LYS A 11 7.14 -3.78 -46.91
N GLU A 12 8.34 -3.57 -47.49
CA GLU A 12 9.58 -4.18 -47.00
C GLU A 12 9.89 -3.73 -45.57
N VAL A 13 9.74 -2.44 -45.26
CA VAL A 13 9.95 -1.89 -43.92
C VAL A 13 8.92 -2.48 -42.95
N GLN A 14 7.65 -2.62 -43.35
CA GLN A 14 6.61 -3.20 -42.51
C GLN A 14 6.89 -4.67 -42.19
N GLU A 15 7.25 -5.48 -43.18
CA GLU A 15 7.56 -6.91 -43.01
C GLU A 15 8.82 -7.11 -42.13
N SER A 16 9.88 -6.36 -42.40
CA SER A 16 11.11 -6.39 -41.61
C SER A 16 10.91 -5.92 -40.19
N PHE A 17 10.09 -4.86 -39.96
CA PHE A 17 9.76 -4.38 -38.61
C PHE A 17 8.93 -5.38 -37.83
N LEU A 18 7.95 -6.03 -38.50
CA LEU A 18 7.13 -7.06 -37.85
C LEU A 18 8.00 -8.23 -37.40
N SER A 19 8.89 -8.74 -38.27
CA SER A 19 9.81 -9.83 -37.93
C SER A 19 10.74 -9.45 -36.79
N TYR A 20 11.28 -8.25 -36.78
CA TYR A 20 12.09 -7.72 -35.67
C TYR A 20 11.29 -7.59 -34.37
N ALA A 21 10.07 -7.05 -34.44
CA ALA A 21 9.20 -6.89 -33.27
C ALA A 21 8.85 -8.25 -32.63
N MET A 22 8.53 -9.25 -33.47
CA MET A 22 8.27 -10.62 -33.02
C MET A 22 9.51 -11.21 -32.33
N TYR A 23 10.68 -11.11 -32.95
CA TYR A 23 11.93 -11.58 -32.36
C TYR A 23 12.22 -10.92 -31.01
N VAL A 24 12.12 -9.58 -30.91
CA VAL A 24 12.36 -8.88 -29.64
C VAL A 24 11.37 -9.30 -28.54
N ASN A 25 10.12 -9.51 -28.90
CA ASN A 25 9.11 -9.91 -27.91
C ASN A 25 9.31 -11.37 -27.47
N MET A 26 9.51 -12.31 -28.39
CA MET A 26 9.56 -13.75 -28.09
C MET A 26 10.92 -14.21 -27.56
N ASP A 27 12.03 -13.72 -28.15
CA ASP A 27 13.38 -14.20 -27.83
C ASP A 27 14.18 -13.29 -26.88
N ARG A 28 13.59 -12.20 -26.37
CA ARG A 28 14.29 -11.27 -25.48
C ARG A 28 13.45 -10.76 -24.31
N ALA A 29 12.25 -10.17 -24.58
CA ALA A 29 11.57 -9.34 -23.62
C ALA A 29 10.60 -10.10 -22.70
N LEU A 30 9.87 -11.07 -23.26
CA LEU A 30 8.80 -11.77 -22.54
C LEU A 30 9.29 -13.10 -21.94
N PRO A 31 8.81 -13.43 -20.71
CA PRO A 31 9.08 -14.74 -20.08
C PRO A 31 8.16 -15.81 -20.67
N ASP A 32 8.61 -17.06 -20.68
CA ASP A 32 7.73 -18.22 -20.85
C ASP A 32 6.95 -18.48 -19.55
N VAL A 33 5.65 -18.75 -19.65
CA VAL A 33 4.77 -18.96 -18.47
C VAL A 33 5.19 -20.17 -17.65
N ARG A 34 5.77 -21.20 -18.29
CA ARG A 34 6.12 -22.48 -17.69
C ARG A 34 7.29 -22.40 -16.71
N ASP A 35 8.37 -21.69 -17.04
CA ASP A 35 9.55 -21.53 -16.20
C ASP A 35 9.79 -20.12 -15.68
N GLY A 36 9.01 -19.13 -16.18
CA GLY A 36 9.12 -17.73 -15.79
C GLY A 36 10.41 -17.03 -16.20
N LEU A 37 11.14 -17.62 -17.15
CA LEU A 37 12.45 -17.13 -17.58
C LEU A 37 12.39 -16.53 -18.99
N LYS A 38 13.20 -15.48 -19.18
CA LYS A 38 13.57 -15.01 -20.51
C LYS A 38 14.70 -15.90 -21.07
N PRO A 39 14.89 -15.92 -22.38
CA PRO A 39 15.94 -16.76 -22.99
C PRO A 39 17.33 -16.58 -22.37
N VAL A 40 17.77 -15.35 -22.11
CA VAL A 40 19.08 -15.10 -21.48
C VAL A 40 19.20 -15.73 -20.09
N HIS A 41 18.17 -15.61 -19.25
CA HIS A 41 18.19 -16.21 -17.90
C HIS A 41 18.23 -17.74 -17.97
N ARG A 42 17.41 -18.34 -18.84
CA ARG A 42 17.37 -19.80 -19.06
C ARG A 42 18.73 -20.32 -19.52
N ARG A 43 19.38 -19.65 -20.47
CA ARG A 43 20.71 -20.00 -20.98
C ARG A 43 21.79 -19.89 -19.92
N ILE A 44 21.74 -18.87 -19.06
CA ILE A 44 22.70 -18.73 -17.94
C ILE A 44 22.55 -19.90 -16.95
N LEU A 45 21.32 -20.25 -16.54
CA LEU A 45 21.10 -21.34 -15.60
C LEU A 45 21.45 -22.69 -16.19
N PHE A 46 21.12 -22.92 -17.48
CA PHE A 46 21.48 -24.14 -18.20
C PHE A 46 23.01 -24.29 -18.35
N ALA A 47 23.72 -23.24 -18.77
CA ALA A 47 25.18 -23.25 -18.84
C ALA A 47 25.82 -23.50 -17.46
N ALA A 48 25.29 -22.89 -16.39
CA ALA A 48 25.75 -23.16 -15.03
C ALA A 48 25.56 -24.62 -14.62
N HIS A 49 24.46 -25.26 -15.05
CA HIS A 49 24.20 -26.68 -14.85
C HIS A 49 25.20 -27.57 -15.60
N VAL A 50 25.44 -27.30 -16.89
CA VAL A 50 26.37 -28.04 -17.74
C VAL A 50 27.81 -27.93 -17.18
N LEU A 51 28.22 -26.74 -16.72
CA LEU A 51 29.50 -26.52 -16.03
C LEU A 51 29.57 -27.14 -14.62
N GLY A 52 28.45 -27.65 -14.11
CA GLY A 52 28.35 -28.25 -12.79
C GLY A 52 28.61 -27.28 -11.64
N LEU A 53 28.15 -26.02 -11.76
CA LEU A 53 28.29 -24.96 -10.73
C LEU A 53 27.22 -25.12 -9.64
N THR A 54 27.23 -26.25 -8.94
CA THR A 54 26.26 -26.57 -7.90
C THR A 54 26.61 -25.91 -6.55
N PRO A 55 25.63 -25.69 -5.63
CA PRO A 55 25.84 -25.00 -4.36
C PRO A 55 26.91 -25.63 -3.44
N ASN A 56 27.14 -26.93 -3.58
CA ASN A 56 28.11 -27.69 -2.78
C ASN A 56 29.53 -27.67 -3.37
N LYS A 57 29.73 -27.05 -4.53
CA LYS A 57 31.03 -26.88 -5.18
C LYS A 57 31.58 -25.48 -4.96
N PRO A 58 32.92 -25.29 -5.11
CA PRO A 58 33.52 -23.97 -5.04
C PRO A 58 32.96 -23.01 -6.08
N TYR A 59 32.93 -21.72 -5.75
CA TYR A 59 32.61 -20.65 -6.69
C TYR A 59 33.57 -20.65 -7.91
N ARG A 60 33.09 -20.16 -9.03
CA ARG A 60 33.88 -19.97 -10.25
C ARG A 60 33.76 -18.53 -10.72
N LYS A 61 34.81 -18.04 -11.39
CA LYS A 61 34.78 -16.67 -11.97
C LYS A 61 33.56 -16.47 -12.86
N SER A 62 32.86 -15.37 -12.64
CA SER A 62 31.68 -15.00 -13.42
C SER A 62 31.99 -14.93 -14.92
N ALA A 63 33.18 -14.45 -15.29
CA ALA A 63 33.66 -14.40 -16.66
C ALA A 63 33.67 -15.77 -17.37
N ARG A 64 33.91 -16.87 -16.64
CA ARG A 64 33.84 -18.21 -17.21
C ARG A 64 32.40 -18.60 -17.61
N LEU A 65 31.45 -18.37 -16.69
CA LEU A 65 30.04 -18.68 -16.98
C LEU A 65 29.51 -17.80 -18.13
N VAL A 66 29.81 -16.50 -18.10
CA VAL A 66 29.43 -15.56 -19.16
C VAL A 66 30.03 -15.96 -20.51
N GLY A 67 31.32 -16.35 -20.54
CA GLY A 67 31.98 -16.80 -21.74
C GLY A 67 31.35 -18.06 -22.35
N ASP A 68 31.01 -19.07 -21.54
CA ASP A 68 30.31 -20.28 -22.00
C ASP A 68 28.91 -19.95 -22.55
N VAL A 69 28.17 -19.03 -21.90
CA VAL A 69 26.82 -18.62 -22.36
C VAL A 69 26.91 -17.97 -23.73
N ILE A 70 27.84 -17.05 -23.92
CA ILE A 70 27.99 -16.32 -25.19
C ILE A 70 28.48 -17.26 -26.28
N GLY A 71 29.50 -18.03 -25.97
CA GLY A 71 30.12 -18.93 -26.96
C GLY A 71 29.23 -20.05 -27.45
N LYS A 72 28.26 -20.50 -26.62
CA LYS A 72 27.45 -21.68 -26.94
C LYS A 72 25.97 -21.40 -27.18
N TYR A 73 25.36 -20.45 -26.46
CA TYR A 73 23.91 -20.33 -26.42
C TYR A 73 23.37 -18.95 -26.75
N HIS A 74 24.09 -17.85 -26.44
CA HIS A 74 23.52 -16.51 -26.51
C HIS A 74 24.45 -15.55 -27.28
N PRO A 75 24.30 -15.40 -28.62
CA PRO A 75 25.20 -14.63 -29.46
C PRO A 75 24.99 -13.11 -29.34
N HIS A 76 25.15 -12.56 -28.10
CA HIS A 76 25.01 -11.15 -27.78
C HIS A 76 26.18 -10.67 -26.90
N GLY A 77 26.22 -9.36 -26.61
CA GLY A 77 27.29 -8.78 -25.79
C GLY A 77 27.38 -9.35 -24.37
N ASP A 78 28.60 -9.47 -23.89
CA ASP A 78 28.96 -10.01 -22.57
C ASP A 78 28.34 -9.23 -21.41
N THR A 79 28.28 -7.91 -21.52
CA THR A 79 27.69 -7.02 -20.53
C THR A 79 26.22 -7.39 -20.27
N SER A 80 25.44 -7.65 -21.33
CA SER A 80 24.00 -7.98 -21.18
C SER A 80 23.79 -9.31 -20.43
N VAL A 81 24.63 -10.31 -20.68
CA VAL A 81 24.60 -11.62 -20.00
C VAL A 81 25.05 -11.47 -18.56
N TYR A 82 26.14 -10.71 -18.33
CA TYR A 82 26.64 -10.48 -16.99
C TYR A 82 25.64 -9.72 -16.12
N ASP A 83 25.02 -8.64 -16.61
CA ASP A 83 24.03 -7.87 -15.89
C ASP A 83 22.78 -8.70 -15.55
N ALA A 84 22.34 -9.59 -16.48
CA ALA A 84 21.26 -10.52 -16.20
C ALA A 84 21.63 -11.51 -15.07
N MET A 85 22.85 -12.04 -15.09
CA MET A 85 23.35 -12.92 -14.04
C MET A 85 23.47 -12.19 -12.69
N VAL A 86 23.97 -10.95 -12.69
CA VAL A 86 24.09 -10.10 -11.49
C VAL A 86 22.73 -9.90 -10.85
N ARG A 87 21.70 -9.54 -11.63
CA ARG A 87 20.33 -9.37 -11.11
C ARG A 87 19.78 -10.64 -10.45
N MET A 88 20.08 -11.82 -11.01
CA MET A 88 19.68 -13.09 -10.43
C MET A 88 20.36 -13.42 -9.08
N ALA A 89 21.46 -12.72 -8.73
CA ALA A 89 22.14 -12.87 -7.46
C ALA A 89 21.73 -11.83 -6.40
N GLN A 90 21.04 -10.74 -6.81
CA GLN A 90 20.70 -9.62 -5.93
C GLN A 90 19.45 -9.90 -5.10
N GLU A 91 19.58 -9.85 -3.76
CA GLU A 91 18.50 -10.13 -2.80
C GLU A 91 17.43 -9.02 -2.74
N TRP A 92 17.70 -7.82 -3.28
CA TRP A 92 16.74 -6.73 -3.44
C TRP A 92 16.07 -6.70 -4.83
N SER A 93 16.58 -7.49 -5.78
CA SER A 93 16.02 -7.61 -7.15
C SER A 93 15.10 -8.82 -7.29
N LEU A 94 15.48 -9.97 -6.74
CA LEU A 94 14.67 -11.19 -6.75
C LEU A 94 14.25 -11.57 -5.33
N ARG A 95 12.99 -11.98 -5.18
CA ARG A 95 12.49 -12.46 -3.89
C ARG A 95 13.16 -13.75 -3.46
N TYR A 96 13.49 -14.61 -4.43
CA TYR A 96 14.25 -15.85 -4.28
C TYR A 96 15.40 -15.88 -5.31
N PRO A 97 16.59 -15.39 -4.95
CA PRO A 97 17.74 -15.36 -5.85
C PRO A 97 18.09 -16.73 -6.41
N LEU A 98 18.44 -16.79 -7.69
CA LEU A 98 18.76 -18.02 -8.41
C LEU A 98 20.28 -18.28 -8.49
N ILE A 99 21.08 -17.23 -8.39
CA ILE A 99 22.54 -17.27 -8.40
C ILE A 99 23.06 -16.92 -6.99
N ASP A 100 24.10 -17.63 -6.57
CA ASP A 100 24.88 -17.38 -5.38
C ASP A 100 26.16 -16.69 -5.81
N GLY A 101 26.28 -15.40 -5.50
CA GLY A 101 27.40 -14.53 -5.89
C GLY A 101 28.38 -14.30 -4.78
N GLN A 102 29.69 -14.29 -5.09
CA GLN A 102 30.76 -13.87 -4.21
C GLN A 102 31.52 -12.68 -4.80
N GLY A 103 31.64 -11.61 -4.03
CA GLY A 103 32.24 -10.34 -4.46
C GLY A 103 31.21 -9.21 -4.48
N ASN A 104 31.51 -8.14 -5.21
CA ASN A 104 30.60 -7.00 -5.34
C ASN A 104 29.64 -7.21 -6.51
N PHE A 105 28.35 -7.52 -6.19
CA PHE A 105 27.24 -7.63 -7.13
C PHE A 105 26.34 -6.39 -7.14
N GLY A 106 26.86 -5.22 -6.77
CA GLY A 106 26.12 -3.98 -6.64
C GLY A 106 25.53 -3.79 -5.25
N SER A 107 24.79 -2.71 -5.07
CA SER A 107 24.09 -2.38 -3.81
C SER A 107 22.68 -1.85 -4.07
N ILE A 108 21.87 -1.78 -3.01
CA ILE A 108 20.54 -1.15 -3.04
C ILE A 108 20.65 0.38 -3.23
N ASP A 109 21.84 0.94 -3.06
CA ASP A 109 22.13 2.36 -3.30
C ASP A 109 22.09 2.73 -4.78
N GLY A 110 22.20 1.72 -5.64
CA GLY A 110 22.27 1.90 -7.09
C GLY A 110 23.68 1.72 -7.66
N ASP A 111 24.65 1.33 -6.82
CA ASP A 111 25.99 1.01 -7.29
C ASP A 111 26.00 -0.16 -8.26
N GLY A 112 26.81 -0.06 -9.30
CA GLY A 112 27.04 -1.16 -10.23
C GLY A 112 27.84 -2.30 -9.64
N SER A 113 27.73 -3.49 -10.24
CA SER A 113 28.57 -4.63 -9.89
C SER A 113 30.02 -4.41 -10.33
N ALA A 114 30.97 -5.06 -9.64
CA ALA A 114 32.36 -5.12 -10.12
C ALA A 114 32.43 -5.90 -11.46
N ALA A 115 33.45 -5.65 -12.25
CA ALA A 115 33.67 -6.36 -13.51
C ALA A 115 33.73 -7.89 -13.31
N MET A 116 33.20 -8.66 -14.27
CA MET A 116 33.02 -10.12 -14.18
C MET A 116 34.30 -10.92 -13.89
N ARG A 117 35.47 -10.32 -14.13
CA ARG A 117 36.77 -10.95 -13.81
C ARG A 117 37.07 -10.96 -12.30
N TYR A 118 36.41 -10.12 -11.50
CA TYR A 118 36.59 -10.05 -10.04
C TYR A 118 35.52 -10.85 -9.28
N THR A 119 34.32 -10.92 -9.81
CA THR A 119 33.21 -11.64 -9.16
C THR A 119 33.24 -13.13 -9.43
N GLU A 120 32.64 -13.91 -8.54
CA GLU A 120 32.48 -15.36 -8.67
C GLU A 120 31.04 -15.76 -8.45
N ALA A 121 30.58 -16.82 -9.09
CA ALA A 121 29.21 -17.27 -9.04
C ALA A 121 29.05 -18.80 -9.03
N ARG A 122 27.93 -19.25 -8.50
CA ARG A 122 27.40 -20.62 -8.58
C ARG A 122 25.89 -20.57 -8.46
N MET A 123 25.21 -21.67 -8.66
CA MET A 123 23.75 -21.76 -8.48
C MET A 123 23.35 -21.75 -7.00
N LYS A 124 22.20 -21.19 -6.67
CA LYS A 124 21.51 -21.39 -5.38
C LYS A 124 20.83 -22.77 -5.36
N LYS A 125 20.44 -23.26 -4.17
CA LYS A 125 19.72 -24.55 -4.03
C LYS A 125 18.42 -24.58 -4.82
N ILE A 126 17.62 -23.51 -4.78
CA ILE A 126 16.34 -23.41 -5.49
C ILE A 126 16.49 -23.59 -7.02
N THR A 127 17.66 -23.21 -7.57
CA THR A 127 17.93 -23.37 -9.01
C THR A 127 18.14 -24.82 -9.38
N LEU A 128 18.62 -25.68 -8.46
CA LEU A 128 18.71 -27.11 -8.72
C LEU A 128 17.32 -27.73 -8.91
N ASP A 129 16.32 -27.25 -8.18
CA ASP A 129 14.94 -27.72 -8.31
C ASP A 129 14.32 -27.27 -9.64
N MET A 130 14.72 -26.12 -10.17
CA MET A 130 14.31 -25.68 -11.51
C MET A 130 14.92 -26.53 -12.64
N LEU A 131 16.08 -27.13 -12.42
CA LEU A 131 16.84 -27.94 -13.39
C LEU A 131 16.70 -29.46 -13.14
N SER A 132 15.89 -29.84 -12.16
CA SER A 132 15.71 -31.24 -11.76
C SER A 132 15.21 -32.07 -12.94
N ASP A 133 15.77 -33.26 -13.06
CA ASP A 133 15.41 -34.24 -14.11
C ASP A 133 15.63 -33.79 -15.56
N ILE A 134 16.29 -32.67 -15.84
CA ILE A 134 16.52 -32.16 -17.22
C ILE A 134 17.20 -33.21 -18.14
N LYS A 135 17.92 -34.19 -17.59
CA LYS A 135 18.58 -35.27 -18.32
C LYS A 135 17.66 -36.45 -18.63
N LYS A 136 16.39 -36.42 -18.21
CA LYS A 136 15.43 -37.51 -18.40
C LYS A 136 14.41 -37.21 -19.50
N ASP A 137 14.77 -36.42 -20.49
CA ASP A 137 13.90 -36.06 -21.63
C ASP A 137 12.55 -35.46 -21.22
N VAL A 138 12.56 -34.67 -20.15
CA VAL A 138 11.34 -34.04 -19.55
C VAL A 138 10.89 -32.78 -20.25
N VAL A 139 11.75 -32.15 -21.06
CA VAL A 139 11.47 -30.94 -21.82
C VAL A 139 12.08 -31.06 -23.22
N ASP A 140 11.54 -30.32 -24.17
CA ASP A 140 12.07 -30.30 -25.53
C ASP A 140 13.39 -29.55 -25.59
N MET A 141 14.29 -30.09 -26.41
CA MET A 141 15.58 -29.48 -26.71
C MET A 141 15.57 -28.97 -28.14
N LYS A 142 16.20 -27.82 -28.38
CA LYS A 142 16.41 -27.25 -29.73
C LYS A 142 17.89 -27.02 -30.00
N PRO A 143 18.32 -27.01 -31.25
CA PRO A 143 19.69 -26.60 -31.61
C PRO A 143 19.96 -25.16 -31.13
N ASN A 144 21.19 -24.90 -30.72
CA ASN A 144 21.69 -23.53 -30.49
C ASN A 144 21.84 -22.77 -31.83
N PHE A 145 22.37 -21.51 -31.76
CA PHE A 145 22.55 -20.65 -32.94
C PHE A 145 23.57 -21.18 -33.93
N SER A 146 24.51 -22.02 -33.54
CA SER A 146 25.54 -22.63 -34.38
C SER A 146 25.21 -24.07 -34.79
N GLU A 147 24.12 -24.63 -34.31
CA GLU A 147 23.63 -26.01 -34.58
C GLU A 147 24.59 -27.13 -34.11
N ASP A 148 25.55 -26.82 -33.24
CA ASP A 148 26.53 -27.75 -32.69
C ASP A 148 26.20 -28.23 -31.27
N GLU A 149 25.34 -27.56 -30.53
CA GLU A 149 24.90 -27.88 -29.17
C GLU A 149 23.37 -27.85 -29.08
N LEU A 150 22.83 -28.49 -28.05
CA LEU A 150 21.39 -28.42 -27.75
C LEU A 150 21.14 -27.53 -26.51
N GLU A 151 20.09 -26.72 -26.61
CA GLU A 151 19.59 -25.92 -25.48
C GLU A 151 18.11 -26.27 -25.17
N PRO A 152 17.66 -26.23 -23.92
CA PRO A 152 16.28 -26.48 -23.57
C PRO A 152 15.36 -25.36 -24.03
N VAL A 153 14.21 -25.70 -24.63
CA VAL A 153 13.17 -24.73 -24.96
C VAL A 153 12.63 -24.06 -23.71
N VAL A 154 12.46 -24.84 -22.63
CA VAL A 154 12.00 -24.40 -21.31
C VAL A 154 12.67 -25.28 -20.26
N LEU A 155 12.82 -24.78 -19.01
CA LEU A 155 13.31 -25.63 -17.91
C LEU A 155 12.16 -26.45 -17.30
N PRO A 156 12.45 -27.61 -16.68
CA PRO A 156 11.47 -28.41 -15.95
C PRO A 156 10.78 -27.62 -14.83
N SER A 157 11.53 -26.77 -14.15
CA SER A 157 11.09 -25.75 -13.17
C SER A 157 10.04 -26.24 -12.17
N ARG A 158 10.41 -27.17 -11.28
CA ARG A 158 9.53 -27.59 -10.16
C ARG A 158 9.11 -26.43 -9.27
N VAL A 159 9.82 -25.32 -9.34
CA VAL A 159 9.54 -24.08 -8.61
C VAL A 159 8.69 -23.15 -9.49
N PRO A 160 7.59 -22.59 -9.01
CA PRO A 160 6.74 -21.65 -9.76
C PRO A 160 7.40 -20.27 -9.89
N ASN A 161 8.53 -20.23 -10.64
CA ASN A 161 9.42 -19.07 -10.67
C ASN A 161 8.75 -17.76 -11.13
N LEU A 162 7.83 -17.81 -12.11
CA LEU A 162 7.12 -16.63 -12.57
C LEU A 162 6.28 -15.99 -11.45
N LEU A 163 5.65 -16.82 -10.62
CA LEU A 163 4.86 -16.36 -9.47
C LEU A 163 5.73 -15.79 -8.36
N ILE A 164 6.80 -16.51 -7.97
CA ILE A 164 7.56 -16.17 -6.77
C ILE A 164 8.58 -15.04 -6.98
N ASN A 165 9.16 -14.92 -8.18
CA ASN A 165 10.16 -13.90 -8.49
C ASN A 165 9.62 -12.76 -9.35
N GLY A 166 8.57 -13.02 -10.12
CA GLY A 166 8.11 -12.09 -11.12
C GLY A 166 9.16 -11.79 -12.19
N THR A 167 8.89 -10.85 -13.04
CA THR A 167 9.85 -10.33 -14.04
C THR A 167 9.32 -9.04 -14.65
N THR A 168 10.21 -8.20 -15.15
CA THR A 168 9.85 -7.00 -15.92
C THR A 168 10.56 -7.02 -17.27
N GLY A 169 9.89 -6.60 -18.33
CA GLY A 169 10.49 -6.55 -19.68
C GLY A 169 9.84 -5.51 -20.57
N ILE A 170 10.63 -4.92 -21.44
CA ILE A 170 10.19 -3.93 -22.42
C ILE A 170 10.48 -4.51 -23.80
N GLY A 171 9.43 -4.80 -24.55
CA GLY A 171 9.48 -5.24 -25.94
C GLY A 171 9.04 -4.15 -26.90
N VAL A 172 8.72 -4.55 -28.12
CA VAL A 172 8.17 -3.67 -29.14
C VAL A 172 6.65 -3.69 -29.05
N ALA A 173 6.04 -2.55 -28.76
CA ALA A 173 4.61 -2.39 -28.51
C ALA A 173 4.04 -3.23 -27.37
N MET A 174 4.87 -3.96 -26.63
CA MET A 174 4.49 -4.82 -25.53
C MET A 174 5.46 -4.63 -24.35
N ALA A 175 4.96 -4.74 -23.14
CA ALA A 175 5.76 -4.77 -21.93
C ALA A 175 5.19 -5.81 -20.98
N CYS A 176 6.02 -6.41 -20.15
CA CYS A 176 5.58 -7.28 -19.07
C CYS A 176 6.07 -6.76 -17.71
N SER A 177 5.25 -6.95 -16.69
CA SER A 177 5.58 -6.64 -15.32
C SER A 177 4.80 -7.56 -14.38
N PHE A 178 5.47 -8.61 -13.91
CA PHE A 178 4.95 -9.58 -12.96
C PHE A 178 5.48 -9.25 -11.58
N ALA A 179 4.58 -9.14 -10.60
CA ALA A 179 4.96 -8.95 -9.21
C ALA A 179 5.43 -10.27 -8.58
N PRO A 180 6.43 -10.24 -7.69
CA PRO A 180 6.86 -11.41 -6.94
C PRO A 180 5.87 -11.74 -5.81
N HIS A 181 5.81 -13.02 -5.39
CA HIS A 181 4.95 -13.49 -4.30
C HIS A 181 5.70 -14.39 -3.33
N ASN A 182 5.13 -14.58 -2.15
CA ASN A 182 5.65 -15.52 -1.18
C ASN A 182 5.49 -16.97 -1.68
N ILE A 183 6.54 -17.78 -1.59
CA ILE A 183 6.55 -19.16 -2.13
C ILE A 183 5.54 -20.07 -1.42
N VAL A 184 5.32 -19.89 -0.12
CA VAL A 184 4.34 -20.68 0.66
C VAL A 184 2.93 -20.38 0.13
N GLU A 185 2.56 -19.11 0.01
CA GLU A 185 1.26 -18.69 -0.52
C GLU A 185 1.07 -19.11 -1.98
N ALA A 186 2.12 -19.02 -2.79
CA ALA A 186 2.08 -19.43 -4.21
C ALA A 186 1.84 -20.93 -4.35
N ILE A 187 2.54 -21.77 -3.58
CA ILE A 187 2.35 -23.21 -3.60
C ILE A 187 0.97 -23.59 -3.07
N ASP A 188 0.50 -22.96 -1.98
CA ASP A 188 -0.83 -23.20 -1.43
C ASP A 188 -1.94 -22.85 -2.45
N ALA A 189 -1.78 -21.78 -3.21
CA ALA A 189 -2.71 -21.40 -4.28
C ALA A 189 -2.69 -22.41 -5.44
N ILE A 190 -1.52 -22.91 -5.84
CA ILE A 190 -1.37 -23.94 -6.86
C ILE A 190 -2.04 -25.24 -6.40
N VAL A 191 -1.78 -25.70 -5.18
CA VAL A 191 -2.38 -26.91 -4.59
C VAL A 191 -3.90 -26.78 -4.49
N ALA A 192 -4.41 -25.59 -4.12
CA ALA A 192 -5.85 -25.34 -4.09
C ALA A 192 -6.47 -25.44 -5.49
N GLN A 193 -5.80 -24.95 -6.52
CA GLN A 193 -6.28 -25.06 -7.91
C GLN A 193 -6.19 -26.49 -8.46
N ILE A 194 -5.17 -27.27 -8.09
CA ILE A 194 -5.09 -28.71 -8.44
C ILE A 194 -6.27 -29.47 -7.84
N LYS A 195 -6.62 -29.20 -6.58
CA LYS A 195 -7.75 -29.84 -5.87
C LYS A 195 -9.13 -29.39 -6.38
N ASN A 196 -9.23 -28.17 -6.90
CA ASN A 196 -10.47 -27.59 -7.43
C ASN A 196 -10.19 -26.78 -8.70
N GLU A 197 -10.30 -27.40 -9.86
CA GLU A 197 -10.05 -26.73 -11.16
C GLU A 197 -11.01 -25.55 -11.42
N ASN A 198 -12.18 -25.54 -10.76
CA ASN A 198 -13.18 -24.48 -10.90
C ASN A 198 -12.99 -23.32 -9.90
N ILE A 199 -11.92 -23.33 -9.09
CA ILE A 199 -11.62 -22.27 -8.12
C ILE A 199 -11.63 -20.90 -8.81
N THR A 200 -12.23 -19.92 -8.16
CA THR A 200 -12.31 -18.55 -8.68
C THR A 200 -11.06 -17.74 -8.34
N VAL A 201 -10.81 -16.65 -9.07
CA VAL A 201 -9.69 -15.73 -8.74
C VAL A 201 -9.86 -15.11 -7.36
N GLU A 202 -11.09 -14.88 -6.91
CA GLU A 202 -11.40 -14.35 -5.58
C GLU A 202 -11.03 -15.34 -4.46
N GLU A 203 -11.22 -16.63 -4.69
CA GLU A 203 -10.82 -17.68 -3.75
C GLU A 203 -9.30 -17.86 -3.74
N LEU A 204 -8.66 -17.83 -4.90
CA LEU A 204 -7.19 -17.82 -5.02
C LEU A 204 -6.58 -16.60 -4.31
N HIS A 205 -7.20 -15.42 -4.44
CA HIS A 205 -6.74 -14.20 -3.76
C HIS A 205 -6.81 -14.27 -2.22
N LYS A 206 -7.65 -15.11 -1.65
CA LYS A 206 -7.67 -15.34 -0.19
C LYS A 206 -6.45 -16.13 0.30
N ILE A 207 -5.82 -16.91 -0.58
CA ILE A 207 -4.63 -17.71 -0.30
C ILE A 207 -3.38 -16.91 -0.70
N LEU A 208 -3.30 -16.45 -1.95
CA LEU A 208 -2.26 -15.57 -2.46
C LEU A 208 -2.71 -14.11 -2.30
N ILE A 209 -2.51 -13.58 -1.09
CA ILE A 209 -3.17 -12.36 -0.62
C ILE A 209 -2.70 -11.12 -1.39
N ALA A 210 -1.40 -11.00 -1.66
CA ALA A 210 -0.80 -9.85 -2.34
C ALA A 210 0.65 -10.16 -2.79
N PRO A 211 1.26 -9.32 -3.63
CA PRO A 211 2.70 -9.38 -3.91
C PRO A 211 3.55 -9.37 -2.63
N ASP A 212 4.71 -10.00 -2.69
CA ASP A 212 5.69 -10.04 -1.60
C ASP A 212 7.05 -9.58 -2.15
N PHE A 213 7.32 -8.29 -2.01
CA PHE A 213 8.51 -7.68 -2.58
C PHE A 213 9.78 -8.01 -1.77
N PRO A 214 10.93 -8.21 -2.42
CA PRO A 214 12.20 -8.52 -1.74
C PRO A 214 12.64 -7.43 -0.75
N THR A 215 12.30 -6.17 -1.00
CA THR A 215 12.62 -5.01 -0.16
C THR A 215 11.58 -4.75 0.95
N GLY A 216 10.55 -5.59 1.08
CA GLY A 216 9.48 -5.42 2.07
C GLY A 216 8.50 -4.31 1.71
N GLY A 217 8.30 -3.36 2.62
CA GLY A 217 7.33 -2.27 2.47
C GLY A 217 5.91 -2.66 2.90
N THR A 218 4.95 -1.76 2.65
CA THR A 218 3.53 -1.95 2.99
C THR A 218 2.64 -1.66 1.80
N ILE A 219 1.81 -2.61 1.41
CA ILE A 219 0.78 -2.43 0.37
C ILE A 219 -0.42 -1.70 0.99
N ILE A 220 -0.87 -0.60 0.37
CA ILE A 220 -1.91 0.28 0.91
C ILE A 220 -3.23 0.28 0.13
N ASN A 221 -3.31 -0.45 -1.00
CA ASN A 221 -4.51 -0.46 -1.86
C ASN A 221 -4.86 -1.88 -2.35
N GLN A 222 -5.38 -2.71 -1.45
CA GLN A 222 -5.72 -4.10 -1.73
C GLN A 222 -6.91 -4.27 -2.71
N ARG A 223 -7.85 -3.31 -2.76
CA ARG A 223 -9.06 -3.46 -3.60
C ARG A 223 -8.77 -3.49 -5.10
N GLU A 224 -7.77 -2.75 -5.55
CA GLU A 224 -7.37 -2.73 -6.97
C GLU A 224 -6.64 -4.02 -7.38
N LEU A 225 -6.06 -4.74 -6.42
CA LEU A 225 -5.28 -5.95 -6.66
C LEU A 225 -6.13 -7.11 -7.18
N ILE A 226 -7.36 -7.27 -6.69
CA ILE A 226 -8.28 -8.31 -7.18
C ILE A 226 -8.53 -8.15 -8.69
N ASN A 227 -8.74 -6.91 -9.14
CA ASN A 227 -8.92 -6.64 -10.57
C ASN A 227 -7.66 -6.94 -11.37
N ALA A 228 -6.47 -6.61 -10.82
CA ALA A 228 -5.21 -6.94 -11.46
C ALA A 228 -5.03 -8.46 -11.63
N TYR A 229 -5.37 -9.26 -10.64
CA TYR A 229 -5.32 -10.73 -10.73
C TYR A 229 -6.36 -11.33 -11.69
N LYS A 230 -7.52 -10.67 -11.87
CA LYS A 230 -8.54 -11.11 -12.84
C LYS A 230 -8.16 -10.80 -14.28
N THR A 231 -7.62 -9.61 -14.51
CA THR A 231 -7.40 -9.08 -15.87
C THR A 231 -5.96 -9.18 -16.34
N GLY A 232 -5.02 -9.49 -15.43
CA GLY A 232 -3.59 -9.40 -15.72
C GLY A 232 -3.05 -7.97 -15.80
N ASN A 233 -3.86 -6.95 -15.50
CA ASN A 233 -3.46 -5.54 -15.55
C ASN A 233 -3.96 -4.76 -14.34
N GLY A 234 -3.08 -3.98 -13.72
CA GLY A 234 -3.46 -3.18 -12.55
C GLY A 234 -2.28 -2.44 -11.92
N ARG A 235 -2.52 -1.88 -10.74
CA ARG A 235 -1.53 -1.09 -10.01
C ARG A 235 -1.56 -1.44 -8.53
N VAL A 236 -0.38 -1.55 -7.93
CA VAL A 236 -0.20 -1.75 -6.49
C VAL A 236 0.64 -0.61 -5.94
N ARG A 237 0.14 0.07 -4.90
CA ARG A 237 0.90 1.11 -4.21
C ARG A 237 1.61 0.53 -3.01
N VAL A 238 2.91 0.78 -2.95
CA VAL A 238 3.80 0.29 -1.89
C VAL A 238 4.42 1.48 -1.18
N ARG A 239 4.37 1.48 0.14
CA ARG A 239 5.05 2.45 1.01
C ARG A 239 6.24 1.82 1.70
N GLY A 240 7.30 2.61 1.86
CA GLY A 240 8.39 2.27 2.77
C GLY A 240 7.91 2.20 4.22
N LYS A 241 8.61 1.44 5.06
CA LYS A 241 8.33 1.34 6.49
C LYS A 241 9.23 2.28 7.28
N TYR A 242 8.65 2.94 8.28
CA TYR A 242 9.38 3.81 9.17
C TYR A 242 9.01 3.58 10.63
N LYS A 243 9.86 4.07 11.51
CA LYS A 243 9.62 4.18 12.95
C LYS A 243 10.04 5.56 13.43
N VAL A 244 9.46 6.01 14.52
CA VAL A 244 9.82 7.27 15.17
C VAL A 244 10.72 6.97 16.36
N GLU A 245 11.89 7.59 16.41
CA GLU A 245 12.85 7.49 17.49
C GLU A 245 13.07 8.85 18.15
N LYS A 246 13.32 8.88 19.45
CA LYS A 246 13.66 10.11 20.19
C LYS A 246 15.15 10.37 20.12
N VAL A 247 15.56 11.53 19.64
CA VAL A 247 16.95 11.98 19.65
C VAL A 247 17.31 12.58 21.02
N ASN A 248 16.41 13.41 21.57
CA ASN A 248 16.49 13.99 22.90
C ASN A 248 15.11 14.36 23.44
N ARG A 249 15.02 15.05 24.60
CA ARG A 249 13.72 15.40 25.25
C ARG A 249 12.73 16.16 24.34
N ASN A 250 13.22 16.88 23.31
CA ASN A 250 12.42 17.81 22.50
C ASN A 250 12.59 17.61 20.98
N ARG A 251 13.28 16.55 20.53
CA ARG A 251 13.47 16.26 19.11
C ARG A 251 13.23 14.79 18.83
N GLU A 252 12.53 14.52 17.77
CA GLU A 252 12.23 13.20 17.24
C GLU A 252 12.88 13.04 15.87
N MET A 253 13.02 11.81 15.46
CA MET A 253 13.61 11.40 14.20
C MET A 253 12.73 10.36 13.54
N VAL A 254 12.47 10.51 12.25
CA VAL A 254 11.82 9.50 11.42
C VAL A 254 12.90 8.64 10.79
N VAL A 255 12.86 7.35 11.03
CA VAL A 255 13.84 6.38 10.51
C VAL A 255 13.14 5.43 9.56
N PHE A 256 13.47 5.52 8.26
CA PHE A 256 13.00 4.54 7.27
C PHE A 256 13.99 3.35 7.24
N TYR A 257 13.44 2.13 7.38
CA TYR A 257 14.20 0.89 7.37
C TYR A 257 13.81 -0.05 6.22
N GLU A 258 12.76 0.25 5.46
CA GLU A 258 12.38 -0.40 4.21
C GLU A 258 11.92 0.65 3.20
N ILE A 259 12.27 0.47 1.92
CA ILE A 259 11.87 1.34 0.81
C ILE A 259 11.10 0.53 -0.24
N PRO A 260 10.26 1.16 -1.08
CA PRO A 260 9.55 0.47 -2.14
C PRO A 260 10.49 -0.24 -3.12
N PHE A 261 10.01 -1.33 -3.69
CA PHE A 261 10.73 -2.13 -4.66
C PHE A 261 11.14 -1.33 -5.90
N GLY A 262 12.38 -1.49 -6.35
CA GLY A 262 12.92 -0.80 -7.53
C GLY A 262 13.31 0.66 -7.29
N VAL A 263 13.36 1.12 -6.05
CA VAL A 263 13.84 2.45 -5.67
C VAL A 263 15.30 2.37 -5.24
N ALA A 264 16.18 3.16 -5.86
CA ALA A 264 17.57 3.32 -5.42
C ALA A 264 17.61 4.26 -4.21
N LYS A 265 18.28 3.84 -3.14
CA LYS A 265 18.33 4.57 -1.85
C LYS A 265 18.99 5.94 -1.99
N GLU A 266 20.13 6.04 -2.70
CA GLU A 266 20.85 7.29 -2.89
C GLU A 266 20.02 8.34 -3.65
N ALA A 267 19.38 7.93 -4.75
CA ALA A 267 18.50 8.81 -5.51
C ALA A 267 17.29 9.29 -4.69
N LEU A 268 16.77 8.44 -3.80
CA LEU A 268 15.70 8.79 -2.88
C LEU A 268 16.17 9.84 -1.88
N ILE A 269 17.31 9.65 -1.22
CA ILE A 269 17.88 10.60 -0.26
C ILE A 269 18.16 11.95 -0.93
N SER A 270 18.77 11.95 -2.12
CA SER A 270 18.99 13.16 -2.91
C SER A 270 17.70 13.91 -3.23
N SER A 271 16.61 13.19 -3.55
CA SER A 271 15.30 13.79 -3.79
C SER A 271 14.70 14.44 -2.53
N ILE A 272 14.89 13.83 -1.36
CA ILE A 272 14.44 14.37 -0.07
C ILE A 272 15.19 15.68 0.25
N VAL A 273 16.52 15.68 0.12
CA VAL A 273 17.36 16.87 0.34
C VAL A 273 16.91 18.02 -0.56
N LYS A 274 16.71 17.75 -1.85
CA LYS A 274 16.24 18.76 -2.81
C LYS A 274 14.88 19.36 -2.42
N LEU A 275 13.94 18.55 -1.95
CA LEU A 275 12.63 19.04 -1.49
C LEU A 275 12.73 19.92 -0.22
N CYS A 276 13.71 19.66 0.65
CA CYS A 276 14.01 20.51 1.81
C CYS A 276 14.60 21.87 1.37
N GLU A 277 15.53 21.88 0.43
CA GLU A 277 16.13 23.10 -0.14
C GLU A 277 15.09 23.96 -0.86
N GLU A 278 14.18 23.34 -1.63
CA GLU A 278 13.06 24.00 -2.30
C GLU A 278 11.94 24.44 -1.33
N LYS A 279 12.07 24.18 -0.01
CA LYS A 279 11.06 24.45 1.02
C LYS A 279 9.68 23.86 0.75
N LYS A 280 9.62 22.76 0.00
CA LYS A 280 8.39 22.00 -0.25
C LYS A 280 8.01 21.11 0.93
N ILE A 281 9.00 20.70 1.73
CA ILE A 281 8.82 19.98 2.98
C ILE A 281 9.51 20.78 4.07
N GLU A 282 8.74 21.22 5.05
CA GLU A 282 9.24 21.94 6.21
C GLU A 282 9.32 21.00 7.42
N GLY A 283 10.13 21.37 8.41
CA GLY A 283 10.24 20.62 9.66
C GLY A 283 11.40 19.63 9.72
N ILE A 284 12.10 19.39 8.64
CA ILE A 284 13.32 18.55 8.60
C ILE A 284 14.54 19.40 9.00
N ALA A 285 15.37 18.89 9.91
CA ALA A 285 16.60 19.53 10.34
C ALA A 285 17.82 18.95 9.60
N ASP A 286 17.87 17.62 9.44
CA ASP A 286 18.98 16.91 8.78
C ASP A 286 18.50 15.57 8.18
N VAL A 287 19.20 15.08 7.15
CA VAL A 287 18.93 13.79 6.49
C VAL A 287 20.25 13.03 6.40
N ARG A 288 20.30 11.83 6.95
CA ARG A 288 21.51 10.98 6.97
C ARG A 288 21.22 9.56 6.52
N ASP A 289 22.18 8.96 5.88
CA ASP A 289 22.22 7.51 5.65
C ASP A 289 23.12 6.85 6.71
N SER A 290 22.50 6.10 7.60
CA SER A 290 23.16 5.33 8.66
C SER A 290 23.05 3.81 8.42
N SER A 291 22.76 3.41 7.17
CA SER A 291 22.66 1.99 6.79
C SER A 291 23.97 1.25 7.05
N ASN A 292 23.86 0.03 7.55
CA ASN A 292 25.00 -0.82 7.87
C ASN A 292 24.67 -2.30 7.66
N LYS A 293 25.55 -3.21 8.12
CA LYS A 293 25.34 -4.67 8.01
C LYS A 293 24.08 -5.18 8.73
N LEU A 294 23.51 -4.42 9.66
CA LEU A 294 22.28 -4.78 10.37
C LEU A 294 21.02 -4.40 9.61
N GLY A 295 21.13 -3.61 8.55
CA GLY A 295 20.04 -3.23 7.69
C GLY A 295 20.07 -1.79 7.21
N MET A 296 19.05 -1.43 6.44
CA MET A 296 18.83 -0.09 5.94
C MET A 296 18.39 0.84 7.06
N ARG A 297 18.93 2.09 7.06
CA ARG A 297 18.57 3.11 8.03
C ARG A 297 18.75 4.51 7.44
N ILE A 298 17.66 5.08 6.94
CA ILE A 298 17.59 6.46 6.47
C ILE A 298 17.03 7.29 7.62
N GLU A 299 17.85 8.18 8.19
CA GLU A 299 17.53 9.01 9.35
C GLU A 299 17.12 10.40 8.91
N ILE A 300 15.93 10.83 9.32
CA ILE A 300 15.41 12.17 9.07
C ILE A 300 15.15 12.85 10.40
N GLU A 301 16.14 13.68 10.84
CA GLU A 301 16.05 14.42 12.08
C GLU A 301 15.05 15.58 11.92
N LEU A 302 14.12 15.72 12.87
CA LEU A 302 13.10 16.76 12.84
C LEU A 302 13.52 17.98 13.65
N LYS A 303 13.00 19.15 13.25
CA LYS A 303 13.07 20.37 14.06
C LYS A 303 12.21 20.21 15.31
N LYS A 304 12.45 21.07 16.30
CA LYS A 304 11.70 21.07 17.57
C LYS A 304 10.18 21.23 17.32
N ASP A 305 9.37 20.47 18.07
CA ASP A 305 7.91 20.55 18.07
C ASP A 305 7.23 20.20 16.72
N VAL A 306 7.92 19.49 15.82
CA VAL A 306 7.37 18.99 14.55
C VAL A 306 6.76 17.61 14.74
N ASN A 307 5.58 17.38 14.18
CA ASN A 307 4.92 16.07 14.21
C ASN A 307 5.55 15.12 13.18
N PRO A 308 6.11 13.97 13.61
CA PRO A 308 6.78 13.01 12.72
C PRO A 308 5.87 12.43 11.63
N ASP A 309 4.60 12.13 11.96
CA ASP A 309 3.66 11.51 11.02
C ASP A 309 3.29 12.46 9.88
N VAL A 310 3.23 13.76 10.15
CA VAL A 310 2.98 14.77 9.11
C VAL A 310 4.14 14.83 8.13
N VAL A 311 5.38 14.83 8.64
CA VAL A 311 6.57 14.84 7.78
C VAL A 311 6.67 13.52 6.98
N ALA A 312 6.41 12.37 7.60
CA ALA A 312 6.37 11.07 6.91
C ALA A 312 5.33 11.07 5.78
N ASN A 313 4.14 11.62 6.02
CA ASN A 313 3.10 11.72 5.00
C ASN A 313 3.49 12.67 3.86
N GLN A 314 4.12 13.82 4.16
CA GLN A 314 4.66 14.72 3.13
C GLN A 314 5.73 14.03 2.28
N LEU A 315 6.61 13.25 2.91
CA LEU A 315 7.61 12.45 2.22
C LEU A 315 6.97 11.38 1.31
N PHE A 316 5.95 10.67 1.76
CA PHE A 316 5.19 9.74 0.92
C PHE A 316 4.53 10.41 -0.28
N LYS A 317 4.04 11.65 -0.11
CA LYS A 317 3.37 12.40 -1.18
C LYS A 317 4.34 12.91 -2.26
N HIS A 318 5.54 13.32 -1.86
CA HIS A 318 6.46 14.07 -2.73
C HIS A 318 7.70 13.29 -3.16
N THR A 319 7.90 12.06 -2.65
CA THR A 319 9.05 11.21 -2.97
C THR A 319 8.61 9.80 -3.35
N ARG A 320 9.55 8.99 -3.83
CA ARG A 320 9.35 7.57 -4.10
C ARG A 320 9.32 6.68 -2.85
N LEU A 321 9.19 7.23 -1.63
CA LEU A 321 8.87 6.47 -0.43
C LEU A 321 7.47 5.84 -0.49
N GLU A 322 6.55 6.40 -1.28
CA GLU A 322 5.38 5.73 -1.80
C GLU A 322 5.53 5.63 -3.32
N ASP A 323 5.53 4.42 -3.85
CA ASP A 323 5.65 4.18 -5.28
C ASP A 323 4.58 3.22 -5.78
N THR A 324 4.31 3.27 -7.08
CA THR A 324 3.31 2.43 -7.72
C THR A 324 3.97 1.38 -8.59
N PHE A 325 3.80 0.10 -8.22
CA PHE A 325 4.16 -1.01 -9.08
C PHE A 325 3.02 -1.29 -10.06
N SER A 326 3.28 -1.17 -11.36
CA SER A 326 2.31 -1.48 -12.41
C SER A 326 2.38 -2.97 -12.73
N ILE A 327 1.28 -3.68 -12.59
CA ILE A 327 1.13 -5.08 -12.98
C ILE A 327 0.68 -5.13 -14.44
N ASN A 328 1.38 -5.90 -15.26
CA ASN A 328 1.03 -6.21 -16.64
C ASN A 328 1.52 -7.63 -16.97
N GLN A 329 0.64 -8.60 -16.82
CA GLN A 329 0.96 -10.02 -16.87
C GLN A 329 0.94 -10.53 -18.33
N VAL A 330 1.87 -10.06 -19.14
CA VAL A 330 2.08 -10.52 -20.52
C VAL A 330 3.24 -11.51 -20.57
N CYS A 331 2.99 -12.75 -20.98
CA CYS A 331 3.98 -13.83 -21.11
C CYS A 331 3.73 -14.66 -22.36
N LEU A 332 4.66 -15.55 -22.65
CA LEU A 332 4.52 -16.52 -23.73
C LEU A 332 3.77 -17.76 -23.26
N ILE A 333 2.68 -18.09 -23.96
CA ILE A 333 1.97 -19.36 -23.84
C ILE A 333 2.02 -20.03 -25.22
N ASN A 334 2.62 -21.23 -25.29
CA ASN A 334 2.82 -21.95 -26.53
C ASN A 334 3.50 -21.10 -27.64
N GLY A 335 4.44 -20.23 -27.24
CA GLY A 335 5.16 -19.36 -28.15
C GLY A 335 4.41 -18.06 -28.56
N GLU A 336 3.19 -17.83 -28.09
CA GLU A 336 2.40 -16.62 -28.39
C GLU A 336 2.35 -15.67 -27.19
N PRO A 337 2.56 -14.35 -27.40
CA PRO A 337 2.37 -13.37 -26.36
C PRO A 337 0.89 -13.27 -25.94
N ARG A 338 0.58 -13.47 -24.66
CA ARG A 338 -0.78 -13.35 -24.10
C ARG A 338 -0.76 -12.61 -22.77
N GLN A 339 -1.78 -11.80 -22.53
CA GLN A 339 -2.07 -11.27 -21.21
C GLN A 339 -2.89 -12.30 -20.45
N VAL A 340 -2.43 -12.65 -19.24
CA VAL A 340 -3.00 -13.75 -18.46
C VAL A 340 -3.50 -13.28 -17.10
N SER A 341 -4.59 -13.88 -16.63
CA SER A 341 -5.05 -13.78 -15.25
C SER A 341 -4.18 -14.66 -14.32
N LEU A 342 -4.31 -14.44 -13.02
CA LEU A 342 -3.63 -15.29 -12.03
C LEU A 342 -4.00 -16.79 -12.22
N LYS A 343 -5.28 -17.08 -12.43
CA LYS A 343 -5.76 -18.46 -12.62
C LYS A 343 -5.16 -19.12 -13.87
N GLU A 344 -5.13 -18.41 -15.00
CA GLU A 344 -4.54 -18.93 -16.25
C GLU A 344 -3.03 -19.17 -16.10
N MET A 345 -2.31 -18.28 -15.42
CA MET A 345 -0.89 -18.45 -15.15
C MET A 345 -0.62 -19.71 -14.29
N ILE A 346 -1.41 -19.94 -13.24
CA ILE A 346 -1.31 -21.12 -12.39
C ILE A 346 -1.69 -22.37 -13.20
N SER A 347 -2.74 -22.33 -14.03
CA SER A 347 -3.13 -23.47 -14.89
C SER A 347 -1.99 -23.87 -15.83
N ALA A 348 -1.38 -22.90 -16.53
CA ALA A 348 -0.28 -23.18 -17.45
C ALA A 348 0.94 -23.78 -16.75
N TYR A 349 1.23 -23.35 -15.52
CA TYR A 349 2.27 -23.96 -14.70
C TYR A 349 1.93 -25.42 -14.31
N ILE A 350 0.70 -25.67 -13.85
CA ILE A 350 0.24 -27.03 -13.48
C ILE A 350 0.33 -27.98 -14.68
N ASP A 351 -0.12 -27.55 -15.85
CA ASP A 351 -0.09 -28.37 -17.07
C ASP A 351 1.34 -28.70 -17.47
N HIS A 352 2.25 -27.73 -17.39
CA HIS A 352 3.68 -27.99 -17.61
C HIS A 352 4.27 -28.99 -16.62
N GLN A 353 3.94 -28.87 -15.33
CA GLN A 353 4.44 -29.82 -14.33
C GLN A 353 3.88 -31.23 -14.54
N ARG A 354 2.63 -31.35 -14.94
CA ARG A 354 2.03 -32.67 -15.32
C ARG A 354 2.79 -33.31 -16.49
N GLU A 355 3.09 -32.52 -17.52
CA GLU A 355 3.88 -33.01 -18.67
C GLU A 355 5.29 -33.43 -18.24
N VAL A 356 5.97 -32.65 -17.41
CA VAL A 356 7.30 -32.99 -16.88
C VAL A 356 7.27 -34.28 -16.09
N ILE A 357 6.28 -34.49 -15.21
CA ILE A 357 6.14 -35.73 -14.42
C ILE A 357 5.82 -36.91 -15.34
N GLU A 358 4.93 -36.75 -16.30
CA GLU A 358 4.57 -37.79 -17.25
C GLU A 358 5.78 -38.24 -18.08
N ARG A 359 6.53 -37.30 -18.67
CA ARG A 359 7.75 -37.59 -19.46
C ARG A 359 8.83 -38.25 -18.61
N ARG A 360 9.07 -37.72 -17.39
CA ARG A 360 10.00 -38.35 -16.43
C ARG A 360 9.60 -39.80 -16.11
N THR A 361 8.33 -40.03 -15.81
CA THR A 361 7.81 -41.32 -15.45
C THR A 361 7.94 -42.32 -16.61
N LYS A 362 7.67 -41.90 -17.85
CA LYS A 362 7.91 -42.70 -19.05
C LYS A 362 9.39 -43.04 -19.22
N PHE A 363 10.28 -42.08 -19.01
CA PHE A 363 11.73 -42.33 -19.08
C PHE A 363 12.20 -43.33 -18.03
N ASP A 364 11.80 -43.16 -16.77
CA ASP A 364 12.18 -44.03 -15.68
C ASP A 364 11.55 -45.43 -15.86
N LEU A 365 10.30 -45.54 -16.31
CA LEU A 365 9.64 -46.81 -16.63
C LEU A 365 10.36 -47.55 -17.74
N LYS A 366 10.71 -46.88 -18.84
CA LYS A 366 11.46 -47.47 -19.92
C LYS A 366 12.79 -48.06 -19.44
N LYS A 367 13.52 -47.33 -18.61
CA LYS A 367 14.79 -47.81 -18.04
C LYS A 367 14.59 -49.05 -17.15
N ILE A 368 13.49 -49.09 -16.39
CA ILE A 368 13.15 -50.24 -15.55
C ILE A 368 12.71 -51.39 -16.43
N ASP A 369 11.85 -51.20 -17.42
CA ASP A 369 11.40 -52.24 -18.36
C ASP A 369 12.58 -52.82 -19.14
N ASP A 370 13.55 -52.02 -19.62
CA ASP A 370 14.78 -52.47 -20.26
C ASP A 370 15.62 -53.37 -19.31
N ARG A 371 15.69 -53.01 -18.02
CA ARG A 371 16.41 -53.84 -17.00
C ARG A 371 15.66 -55.10 -16.67
N LEU A 372 14.33 -55.06 -16.49
CA LEU A 372 13.48 -56.20 -16.25
C LEU A 372 13.58 -57.23 -17.40
N HIS A 373 13.60 -56.71 -18.65
CA HIS A 373 13.77 -57.55 -19.81
C HIS A 373 15.09 -58.35 -19.78
N ILE A 374 16.18 -57.74 -19.36
CA ILE A 374 17.46 -58.40 -19.18
C ILE A 374 17.40 -59.40 -18.03
N LEU A 375 16.81 -59.04 -16.89
CA LEU A 375 16.70 -59.89 -15.72
C LEU A 375 15.87 -61.18 -16.01
N GLU A 376 14.76 -61.03 -16.76
CA GLU A 376 13.95 -62.17 -17.20
C GLU A 376 14.79 -63.18 -17.96
N GLY A 377 15.63 -62.75 -18.90
CA GLY A 377 16.55 -63.60 -19.65
C GLY A 377 17.59 -64.30 -18.76
N LEU A 378 18.18 -63.53 -17.82
CA LEU A 378 19.18 -64.07 -16.89
C LEU A 378 18.58 -65.09 -15.92
N LEU A 379 17.39 -64.85 -15.34
CA LEU A 379 16.71 -65.81 -14.48
C LEU A 379 16.36 -67.07 -15.21
N LYS A 380 15.84 -66.97 -16.45
CA LYS A 380 15.55 -68.16 -17.31
C LYS A 380 16.79 -68.98 -17.64
N ALA A 381 17.94 -68.33 -17.85
CA ALA A 381 19.22 -68.98 -18.07
C ALA A 381 19.74 -69.71 -16.81
N LEU A 382 19.50 -69.12 -15.61
CA LEU A 382 19.89 -69.73 -14.32
C LEU A 382 19.03 -70.91 -13.91
N GLU A 383 17.81 -71.06 -14.45
CA GLU A 383 16.98 -72.28 -14.25
C GLU A 383 17.56 -73.47 -14.94
N ASP A 384 18.26 -73.30 -16.08
CA ASP A 384 18.86 -74.42 -16.87
C ASP A 384 20.32 -74.06 -17.19
N ILE A 385 21.10 -73.75 -16.19
CA ILE A 385 22.45 -73.16 -16.32
C ILE A 385 23.44 -74.16 -16.97
N ASP A 386 23.31 -75.44 -16.66
CA ASP A 386 24.22 -76.44 -17.20
C ASP A 386 24.11 -76.56 -18.74
N ASN A 387 22.90 -76.53 -19.27
CA ASN A 387 22.66 -76.54 -20.73
C ASN A 387 23.11 -75.23 -21.37
N VAL A 388 22.90 -74.09 -20.71
CA VAL A 388 23.40 -72.79 -21.18
C VAL A 388 24.92 -72.82 -21.32
N ILE A 389 25.63 -73.27 -20.30
CA ILE A 389 27.08 -73.43 -20.33
C ILE A 389 27.52 -74.40 -21.45
N ALA A 390 26.83 -75.46 -21.60
CA ALA A 390 27.13 -76.43 -22.67
C ALA A 390 27.01 -75.81 -24.07
N ILE A 391 25.97 -75.05 -24.34
CA ILE A 391 25.78 -74.32 -25.60
C ILE A 391 26.89 -73.28 -25.82
N ILE A 392 27.23 -72.48 -24.81
CA ILE A 392 28.28 -71.45 -24.92
C ILE A 392 29.63 -72.16 -25.24
N LYS A 393 29.96 -73.22 -24.54
CA LYS A 393 31.22 -74.00 -24.73
C LYS A 393 31.32 -74.70 -26.09
N SER A 394 30.20 -75.17 -26.61
CA SER A 394 30.17 -75.88 -27.91
C SER A 394 30.11 -74.90 -29.10
N SER A 395 29.89 -73.66 -28.89
CA SER A 395 29.76 -72.63 -29.95
C SER A 395 31.13 -72.13 -30.41
N PRO A 396 31.38 -72.02 -31.71
CA PRO A 396 32.67 -71.58 -32.24
C PRO A 396 32.95 -70.15 -32.08
N ASN A 397 31.94 -69.30 -31.86
CA ASN A 397 32.06 -67.87 -31.63
C ASN A 397 30.82 -67.33 -30.91
N THR A 398 30.92 -66.06 -30.35
CA THR A 398 29.85 -65.44 -29.61
C THR A 398 28.55 -65.20 -30.40
N THR A 399 28.65 -65.03 -31.74
CA THR A 399 27.48 -64.78 -32.60
C THR A 399 26.67 -66.11 -32.70
N THR A 400 27.35 -67.26 -32.92
CA THR A 400 26.72 -68.59 -32.96
C THR A 400 26.10 -68.96 -31.59
N ALA A 401 26.81 -68.73 -30.50
CA ALA A 401 26.30 -68.93 -29.14
C ALA A 401 25.03 -68.08 -28.90
N THR A 402 25.04 -66.80 -29.29
CA THR A 402 23.85 -65.88 -29.18
C THR A 402 22.68 -66.46 -29.94
N ASN A 403 22.85 -66.85 -31.21
CA ASN A 403 21.76 -67.36 -32.03
C ASN A 403 21.21 -68.73 -31.47
N SER A 404 22.07 -69.64 -30.99
CA SER A 404 21.66 -70.90 -30.38
C SER A 404 20.85 -70.64 -29.09
N LEU A 405 21.25 -69.70 -28.22
CA LEU A 405 20.50 -69.31 -27.04
C LEU A 405 19.16 -68.74 -27.38
N MET A 406 19.11 -67.77 -28.36
CA MET A 406 17.86 -67.19 -28.86
C MET A 406 16.87 -68.28 -29.33
N THR A 407 17.33 -69.21 -30.14
CA THR A 407 16.47 -70.25 -30.71
C THR A 407 15.96 -71.22 -29.65
N LYS A 408 16.83 -71.67 -28.75
CA LYS A 408 16.46 -72.70 -27.76
C LYS A 408 15.57 -72.18 -26.63
N TYR A 409 15.86 -70.96 -26.14
CA TYR A 409 15.15 -70.38 -25.01
C TYR A 409 14.16 -69.30 -25.40
N SER A 410 13.95 -69.00 -26.69
CA SER A 410 13.11 -67.96 -27.22
C SER A 410 13.51 -66.56 -26.62
N LEU A 411 14.82 -66.30 -26.58
CA LEU A 411 15.38 -65.02 -25.99
C LEU A 411 15.57 -64.05 -27.12
N THR A 412 15.53 -62.77 -26.71
CA THR A 412 15.95 -61.64 -27.57
C THR A 412 17.47 -61.59 -27.65
N GLN A 413 17.96 -60.90 -28.67
CA GLN A 413 19.40 -60.70 -28.85
C GLN A 413 20.07 -60.01 -27.68
N ILE A 414 19.35 -59.07 -27.02
CA ILE A 414 19.82 -58.32 -25.84
C ILE A 414 19.96 -59.30 -24.66
N GLN A 415 18.96 -60.15 -24.42
CA GLN A 415 18.97 -61.15 -23.34
C GLN A 415 20.08 -62.15 -23.56
N ALA A 416 20.21 -62.71 -24.80
CA ALA A 416 21.23 -63.70 -25.11
C ALA A 416 22.67 -63.13 -24.97
N LYS A 417 22.91 -61.87 -25.36
CA LYS A 417 24.18 -61.18 -25.11
C LYS A 417 24.45 -61.02 -23.62
N ALA A 418 23.48 -60.57 -22.84
CA ALA A 418 23.61 -60.41 -21.39
C ALA A 418 23.95 -61.72 -20.68
N ILE A 419 23.40 -62.87 -21.18
CA ILE A 419 23.74 -64.24 -20.67
C ILE A 419 25.20 -64.56 -20.97
N ILE A 420 25.68 -64.26 -22.18
CA ILE A 420 27.06 -64.58 -22.59
C ILE A 420 28.05 -63.69 -21.82
N ASP A 421 27.71 -62.44 -21.54
CA ASP A 421 28.53 -61.49 -20.79
C ASP A 421 28.45 -61.72 -19.26
N MET A 422 27.67 -62.68 -18.78
CA MET A 422 27.46 -62.99 -17.39
C MET A 422 28.78 -63.47 -16.74
N LYS A 423 29.14 -62.87 -15.60
CA LYS A 423 30.33 -63.26 -14.85
C LYS A 423 30.07 -64.58 -14.13
N LEU A 424 31.08 -65.45 -14.06
CA LEU A 424 30.99 -66.77 -13.35
C LEU A 424 30.52 -66.65 -11.89
N ARG A 425 30.77 -65.51 -11.25
CA ARG A 425 30.27 -65.19 -9.90
C ARG A 425 28.73 -65.22 -9.84
N ALA A 426 28.06 -64.83 -10.88
CA ALA A 426 26.59 -64.78 -10.95
C ALA A 426 25.91 -66.11 -10.96
N LEU A 427 26.69 -67.21 -11.05
CA LEU A 427 26.20 -68.61 -10.98
C LEU A 427 26.03 -69.12 -9.52
N THR A 428 26.41 -68.32 -8.52
CA THR A 428 26.25 -68.75 -7.11
C THR A 428 24.79 -68.50 -6.64
N GLY A 429 24.35 -69.34 -5.70
CA GLY A 429 22.99 -69.28 -5.17
C GLY A 429 22.63 -67.96 -4.51
N LEU A 430 23.63 -67.25 -3.93
CA LEU A 430 23.43 -65.92 -3.33
C LEU A 430 23.11 -64.89 -4.42
N GLU A 431 23.86 -64.85 -5.52
CA GLU A 431 23.61 -63.94 -6.62
C GLU A 431 22.26 -64.18 -7.33
N LYS A 432 21.82 -65.47 -7.41
CA LYS A 432 20.47 -65.75 -7.92
C LYS A 432 19.38 -65.15 -7.06
N ILE A 433 19.48 -65.20 -5.76
CA ILE A 433 18.55 -64.57 -4.81
C ILE A 433 18.57 -63.03 -4.95
N GLU A 434 19.76 -62.46 -5.15
CA GLU A 434 19.89 -60.99 -5.39
C GLU A 434 19.16 -60.58 -6.68
N LEU A 435 19.33 -61.33 -7.79
CA LEU A 435 18.62 -61.04 -9.05
C LEU A 435 17.10 -61.23 -8.94
N GLU A 436 16.63 -62.24 -8.19
CA GLU A 436 15.20 -62.45 -7.90
C GLU A 436 14.62 -61.30 -7.06
N ASN A 437 15.36 -60.78 -6.07
CA ASN A 437 14.96 -59.64 -5.26
C ASN A 437 14.95 -58.37 -6.11
N GLU A 438 16.01 -58.10 -6.90
CA GLU A 438 16.04 -56.95 -7.84
C GLU A 438 14.83 -56.98 -8.78
N ASN A 439 14.51 -58.16 -9.33
CA ASN A 439 13.35 -58.32 -10.21
C ASN A 439 12.03 -57.96 -9.52
N LYS A 440 11.81 -58.45 -8.29
CA LYS A 440 10.60 -58.12 -7.50
C LYS A 440 10.49 -56.61 -7.19
N GLU A 441 11.60 -56.01 -6.79
CA GLU A 441 11.64 -54.56 -6.49
C GLU A 441 11.35 -53.73 -7.74
N LEU A 442 11.97 -54.03 -8.88
CA LEU A 442 11.74 -53.33 -10.13
C LEU A 442 10.33 -53.52 -10.68
N LEU A 443 9.71 -54.74 -10.53
CA LEU A 443 8.32 -54.94 -10.90
C LEU A 443 7.37 -54.09 -10.07
N ALA A 444 7.57 -54.01 -8.76
CA ALA A 444 6.77 -53.12 -7.89
C ALA A 444 6.94 -51.64 -8.25
N GLN A 445 8.18 -51.23 -8.57
CA GLN A 445 8.45 -49.87 -9.05
C GLN A 445 7.77 -49.60 -10.40
N ALA A 446 7.85 -50.52 -11.35
CA ALA A 446 7.20 -50.39 -12.66
C ALA A 446 5.67 -50.29 -12.53
N GLU A 447 5.06 -51.07 -11.64
CA GLU A 447 3.63 -50.99 -11.36
C GLU A 447 3.23 -49.63 -10.82
N GLY A 448 4.01 -49.11 -9.85
CA GLY A 448 3.81 -47.74 -9.32
C GLY A 448 3.90 -46.64 -10.40
N LEU A 449 4.91 -46.75 -11.28
CA LEU A 449 5.07 -45.79 -12.39
C LEU A 449 3.94 -45.91 -13.42
N ARG A 450 3.49 -47.11 -13.75
CA ARG A 450 2.33 -47.33 -14.66
C ARG A 450 1.06 -46.74 -14.07
N LYS A 451 0.86 -46.83 -12.76
CA LYS A 451 -0.28 -46.25 -12.07
C LYS A 451 -0.27 -44.73 -12.21
N ILE A 452 0.88 -44.07 -12.03
CA ILE A 452 1.04 -42.60 -12.23
C ILE A 452 0.67 -42.20 -13.65
N LEU A 453 1.03 -43.00 -14.66
CA LEU A 453 0.72 -42.72 -16.07
C LEU A 453 -0.75 -42.96 -16.45
N SER A 454 -1.43 -43.88 -15.77
CA SER A 454 -2.83 -44.24 -16.07
C SER A 454 -3.87 -43.45 -15.28
N ASP A 455 -3.50 -42.91 -14.14
CA ASP A 455 -4.40 -42.22 -13.24
C ASP A 455 -3.95 -40.76 -12.97
N ARG A 456 -4.74 -39.79 -13.48
CA ARG A 456 -4.49 -38.36 -13.28
C ARG A 456 -4.47 -37.95 -11.80
N LEU A 457 -5.29 -38.57 -10.96
CA LEU A 457 -5.32 -38.26 -9.53
C LEU A 457 -4.01 -38.67 -8.85
N GLU A 458 -3.42 -39.82 -9.30
CA GLU A 458 -2.14 -40.26 -8.78
C GLU A 458 -0.99 -39.32 -9.23
N LEU A 459 -1.02 -38.90 -10.50
CA LEU A 459 -0.09 -37.87 -11.01
C LEU A 459 -0.19 -36.55 -10.23
N ASP A 460 -1.40 -36.06 -9.99
CA ASP A 460 -1.63 -34.84 -9.19
C ASP A 460 -1.17 -35.03 -7.74
N ARG A 461 -1.30 -36.21 -7.16
CA ARG A 461 -0.77 -36.51 -5.81
C ARG A 461 0.77 -36.42 -5.77
N VAL A 462 1.45 -36.92 -6.79
CA VAL A 462 2.91 -36.76 -6.94
C VAL A 462 3.28 -35.31 -7.06
N LEU A 463 2.59 -34.55 -7.91
CA LEU A 463 2.83 -33.12 -8.07
C LEU A 463 2.64 -32.34 -6.76
N ILE A 464 1.55 -32.58 -6.03
CA ILE A 464 1.32 -31.94 -4.72
C ILE A 464 2.44 -32.31 -3.73
N GLY A 465 2.84 -33.60 -3.69
CA GLY A 465 3.94 -34.03 -2.82
C GLY A 465 5.26 -33.31 -3.13
N GLU A 466 5.61 -33.14 -4.39
CA GLU A 466 6.82 -32.40 -4.80
C GLU A 466 6.75 -30.92 -4.43
N LEU A 467 5.59 -30.27 -4.63
CA LEU A 467 5.37 -28.88 -4.25
C LEU A 467 5.47 -28.66 -2.73
N GLU A 468 4.95 -29.60 -1.93
CA GLU A 468 5.08 -29.53 -0.46
C GLU A 468 6.54 -29.69 -0.01
N VAL A 469 7.35 -30.51 -0.69
CA VAL A 469 8.80 -30.59 -0.43
C VAL A 469 9.48 -29.25 -0.74
N ILE A 470 9.18 -28.62 -1.88
CA ILE A 470 9.71 -27.30 -2.25
C ILE A 470 9.31 -26.25 -1.21
N LYS A 471 8.06 -26.28 -0.76
CA LYS A 471 7.54 -25.38 0.29
C LYS A 471 8.30 -25.53 1.60
N GLN A 472 8.59 -26.76 2.03
CA GLN A 472 9.35 -27.03 3.24
C GLN A 472 10.82 -26.61 3.13
N GLN A 473 11.43 -26.75 1.96
CA GLN A 473 12.86 -26.45 1.76
C GLN A 473 13.14 -24.96 1.59
N HIS A 474 12.23 -24.22 0.96
CA HIS A 474 12.43 -22.82 0.55
C HIS A 474 11.43 -21.85 1.15
N GLY A 475 10.45 -22.33 1.93
CA GLY A 475 9.43 -21.47 2.55
C GLY A 475 10.02 -20.53 3.58
N ASP A 476 9.59 -19.26 3.52
CA ASP A 476 9.94 -18.23 4.47
C ASP A 476 8.73 -17.32 4.77
N ALA A 477 8.88 -16.45 5.76
CA ALA A 477 7.85 -15.50 6.11
C ALA A 477 7.68 -14.39 5.06
N ARG A 478 6.48 -13.86 4.93
CA ARG A 478 6.18 -12.69 4.11
C ARG A 478 7.00 -11.48 4.59
N ARG A 479 7.54 -10.71 3.66
CA ARG A 479 8.30 -9.48 3.92
C ARG A 479 7.44 -8.22 3.80
N THR A 480 6.52 -8.20 2.84
CA THR A 480 5.66 -7.04 2.55
C THR A 480 4.39 -7.09 3.39
N ASP A 481 4.15 -6.06 4.21
CA ASP A 481 2.91 -5.93 4.99
C ASP A 481 1.74 -5.48 4.11
N ILE A 482 0.53 -5.75 4.58
CA ILE A 482 -0.70 -5.37 3.90
C ILE A 482 -1.54 -4.55 4.86
N THR A 483 -1.95 -3.38 4.43
CA THR A 483 -2.79 -2.48 5.23
C THR A 483 -4.10 -2.21 4.50
N ASN A 484 -5.23 -2.42 5.19
CA ASN A 484 -6.57 -2.11 4.70
C ASN A 484 -7.01 -0.67 5.05
N VAL A 485 -6.08 0.27 5.14
CA VAL A 485 -6.43 1.66 5.44
C VAL A 485 -7.16 2.26 4.24
N VAL A 486 -8.49 2.30 4.34
CA VAL A 486 -9.32 3.12 3.45
C VAL A 486 -9.10 4.57 3.87
N ILE A 487 -8.16 5.25 3.22
CA ILE A 487 -7.99 6.69 3.40
C ILE A 487 -9.15 7.36 2.67
N ASN A 488 -10.15 7.87 3.43
CA ASN A 488 -11.22 8.68 2.88
C ASN A 488 -10.64 9.90 2.15
N ALA A 489 -11.27 10.33 1.07
CA ALA A 489 -10.79 11.47 0.26
C ALA A 489 -10.65 12.75 1.11
N ASP A 490 -11.50 12.95 2.11
CA ASP A 490 -11.48 14.08 3.05
C ASP A 490 -10.32 14.00 4.07
N GLU A 491 -9.73 12.81 4.29
CA GLU A 491 -8.60 12.61 5.21
C GLU A 491 -7.24 12.80 4.53
N LYS A 492 -7.18 12.71 3.19
CA LYS A 492 -5.92 12.86 2.44
C LYS A 492 -5.25 14.21 2.64
N ASP A 493 -6.03 15.30 2.68
CA ASP A 493 -5.48 16.66 2.78
C ASP A 493 -5.01 17.00 4.20
N ILE A 494 -5.65 16.43 5.23
CA ILE A 494 -5.37 16.73 6.64
C ILE A 494 -4.10 16.05 7.16
N GLN A 495 -3.73 14.89 6.61
CA GLN A 495 -2.53 14.17 7.01
C GLN A 495 -1.22 14.93 6.78
N PHE A 496 -1.28 16.02 5.99
CA PHE A 496 -0.14 16.85 5.63
C PHE A 496 -0.08 18.18 6.41
N VAL A 497 -1.05 18.45 7.29
CA VAL A 497 -1.21 19.70 8.02
C VAL A 497 -0.64 19.57 9.42
N GLN A 498 0.26 20.49 9.82
CA GLN A 498 0.75 20.58 11.19
C GLN A 498 -0.37 21.09 12.11
N PRO A 499 -0.68 20.38 13.22
CA PRO A 499 -1.66 20.86 14.20
C PRO A 499 -1.15 22.12 14.89
N GLU A 500 -1.81 23.25 14.68
CA GLU A 500 -1.51 24.51 15.32
C GLU A 500 -2.80 25.20 15.77
N ASP A 501 -2.78 25.77 16.98
CA ASP A 501 -3.90 26.58 17.48
C ASP A 501 -3.92 27.94 16.81
N VAL A 502 -5.04 28.26 16.18
CA VAL A 502 -5.26 29.49 15.41
C VAL A 502 -6.57 30.16 15.82
N VAL A 503 -6.64 31.43 15.56
CA VAL A 503 -7.88 32.22 15.64
C VAL A 503 -8.31 32.53 14.20
N VAL A 504 -9.48 32.01 13.80
CA VAL A 504 -10.11 32.36 12.51
C VAL A 504 -10.93 33.62 12.73
N VAL A 505 -10.72 34.60 11.87
CA VAL A 505 -11.41 35.91 11.88
C VAL A 505 -12.25 36.00 10.62
N VAL A 506 -13.52 36.35 10.77
CA VAL A 506 -14.41 36.66 9.66
C VAL A 506 -14.82 38.12 9.70
N SER A 507 -14.75 38.81 8.57
CA SER A 507 -15.17 40.20 8.44
C SER A 507 -16.62 40.31 7.97
N LYS A 508 -17.21 41.52 8.13
CA LYS A 508 -18.56 41.82 7.68
C LYS A 508 -18.72 41.73 6.16
N SER A 509 -17.63 41.86 5.43
CA SER A 509 -17.59 41.62 3.98
C SER A 509 -17.56 40.15 3.61
N GLY A 510 -17.51 39.22 4.58
CA GLY A 510 -17.38 37.76 4.38
C GLY A 510 -15.96 37.31 4.06
N SER A 511 -14.95 38.11 4.36
CA SER A 511 -13.55 37.73 4.20
C SER A 511 -13.05 36.94 5.41
N LEU A 512 -12.28 35.85 5.16
CA LEU A 512 -11.74 34.96 6.17
C LEU A 512 -10.22 35.01 6.22
N LYS A 513 -9.64 35.00 7.42
CA LYS A 513 -8.19 34.81 7.65
C LYS A 513 -7.97 33.99 8.92
N LYS A 514 -6.86 33.28 9.01
CA LYS A 514 -6.40 32.65 10.25
C LYS A 514 -5.15 33.34 10.78
N ILE A 515 -5.05 33.47 12.09
CA ILE A 515 -3.94 34.09 12.79
C ILE A 515 -3.46 33.13 13.86
N PRO A 516 -2.15 32.79 13.98
CA PRO A 516 -1.65 31.92 15.04
C PRO A 516 -2.07 32.43 16.41
N ALA A 517 -2.65 31.59 17.26
CA ALA A 517 -3.16 32.00 18.58
C ALA A 517 -2.05 32.60 19.46
N LYS A 518 -0.80 32.17 19.30
CA LYS A 518 0.39 32.72 19.97
C LYS A 518 0.64 34.22 19.67
N SER A 519 0.05 34.75 18.61
CA SER A 519 0.19 36.16 18.23
C SER A 519 -0.63 37.07 19.15
N TYR A 520 -1.60 36.55 19.88
CA TYR A 520 -2.41 37.31 20.83
C TYR A 520 -1.80 37.20 22.24
N LYS A 521 -1.11 38.27 22.67
CA LYS A 521 -0.56 38.35 24.04
C LYS A 521 -1.61 38.90 24.99
N VAL A 522 -1.71 38.29 26.20
CA VAL A 522 -2.58 38.82 27.27
C VAL A 522 -2.15 40.24 27.67
N GLN A 523 -3.11 41.15 27.76
CA GLN A 523 -2.94 42.54 28.13
C GLN A 523 -3.77 42.86 29.39
N ASN A 524 -3.47 43.96 30.05
CA ASN A 524 -4.28 44.45 31.17
C ASN A 524 -5.65 44.95 30.66
N ARG A 525 -6.71 44.74 31.43
CA ARG A 525 -8.01 45.37 31.19
C ARG A 525 -7.89 46.89 31.04
N ASN A 526 -8.81 47.53 30.35
CA ASN A 526 -8.77 48.97 30.05
C ASN A 526 -7.65 49.41 29.07
N GLY A 527 -6.99 48.48 28.39
CA GLY A 527 -6.01 48.77 27.35
C GLY A 527 -6.66 49.31 26.07
N VAL A 528 -5.84 49.89 25.20
CA VAL A 528 -6.29 50.41 23.89
C VAL A 528 -6.38 49.28 22.85
N GLY A 529 -5.74 48.14 23.12
CA GLY A 529 -5.70 47.02 22.21
C GLY A 529 -4.77 47.17 20.99
N VAL A 530 -4.86 46.25 20.06
CA VAL A 530 -4.10 46.22 18.80
C VAL A 530 -5.04 46.67 17.68
N LYS A 531 -4.58 47.57 16.80
CA LYS A 531 -5.37 48.09 15.68
C LYS A 531 -5.79 46.98 14.71
N ASN A 532 -7.07 46.93 14.35
CA ASN A 532 -7.65 46.06 13.34
C ASN A 532 -7.47 46.66 11.93
N HIS A 533 -7.72 45.84 10.90
CA HIS A 533 -7.86 46.30 9.53
C HIS A 533 -9.17 47.08 9.37
N ASP A 534 -9.27 47.92 8.32
CA ASP A 534 -10.45 48.77 8.04
C ASP A 534 -11.74 47.96 7.74
N ASP A 535 -11.66 46.68 7.43
CA ASP A 535 -12.82 45.76 7.27
C ASP A 535 -13.30 45.32 8.67
N ILE A 536 -14.56 45.62 8.98
CA ILE A 536 -15.14 45.40 10.32
C ILE A 536 -15.19 43.87 10.59
N VAL A 537 -14.58 43.45 11.68
CA VAL A 537 -14.66 42.05 12.13
C VAL A 537 -16.10 41.72 12.52
N MET A 538 -16.66 40.66 11.97
CA MET A 538 -17.99 40.14 12.30
C MET A 538 -17.92 39.10 13.43
N ASP A 539 -16.98 38.18 13.36
CA ASP A 539 -16.85 37.09 14.32
C ASP A 539 -15.43 36.55 14.40
N VAL A 540 -15.09 35.89 15.51
CA VAL A 540 -13.80 35.23 15.74
C VAL A 540 -14.01 33.91 16.44
N ILE A 541 -13.21 32.92 16.09
CA ILE A 541 -13.26 31.58 16.69
C ILE A 541 -11.86 30.99 16.88
N LYS A 542 -11.56 30.51 18.09
CA LYS A 542 -10.37 29.72 18.34
C LYS A 542 -10.57 28.28 17.91
N THR A 543 -9.65 27.77 17.13
CA THR A 543 -9.70 26.42 16.57
C THR A 543 -8.30 25.88 16.31
N ASN A 544 -8.20 24.68 15.73
CA ASN A 544 -6.93 24.09 15.31
C ASN A 544 -6.89 23.95 13.78
N THR A 545 -5.73 24.04 13.18
CA THR A 545 -5.54 23.93 11.72
C THR A 545 -6.13 22.65 11.13
N ILE A 546 -6.17 21.56 11.90
CA ILE A 546 -6.72 20.25 11.48
C ILE A 546 -8.23 20.12 11.65
N ASP A 547 -8.89 21.09 12.32
CA ASP A 547 -10.34 21.08 12.56
C ASP A 547 -11.13 21.48 11.29
N ASN A 548 -12.42 21.19 11.30
CA ASN A 548 -13.34 21.62 10.23
C ASN A 548 -13.99 22.93 10.60
N LEU A 549 -13.83 23.95 9.78
CA LEU A 549 -14.58 25.19 9.83
C LEU A 549 -15.92 24.98 9.11
N MET A 550 -16.99 25.30 9.79
CA MET A 550 -18.35 25.28 9.26
C MET A 550 -18.81 26.72 9.08
N ILE A 551 -19.14 27.08 7.85
CA ILE A 551 -19.56 28.43 7.45
C ILE A 551 -21.06 28.37 7.14
N PHE A 552 -21.85 29.11 7.90
CA PHE A 552 -23.30 29.22 7.73
C PHE A 552 -23.67 30.53 7.06
N THR A 553 -24.65 30.48 6.17
CA THR A 553 -25.03 31.61 5.35
C THR A 553 -26.48 32.04 5.59
N ALA A 554 -26.82 33.25 5.16
CA ALA A 554 -28.14 33.82 5.32
C ALA A 554 -29.24 32.98 4.63
N LEU A 555 -28.94 32.27 3.55
CA LEU A 555 -29.84 31.34 2.87
C LEU A 555 -29.99 29.99 3.58
N GLY A 556 -29.47 29.83 4.82
CA GLY A 556 -29.59 28.59 5.58
C GLY A 556 -28.71 27.45 5.06
N LYS A 557 -27.70 27.73 4.21
CA LYS A 557 -26.71 26.76 3.75
C LYS A 557 -25.53 26.69 4.70
N MET A 558 -24.85 25.53 4.68
CA MET A 558 -23.61 25.33 5.39
C MET A 558 -22.55 24.77 4.44
N TYR A 559 -21.36 25.35 4.52
CA TYR A 559 -20.17 24.90 3.80
C TYR A 559 -19.13 24.40 4.78
N LYS A 560 -18.45 23.31 4.44
CA LYS A 560 -17.39 22.72 5.27
C LYS A 560 -16.02 22.94 4.60
N LEU A 561 -15.07 23.47 5.36
CA LEU A 561 -13.70 23.75 4.96
C LEU A 561 -12.74 23.33 6.05
N VAL A 562 -11.57 22.76 5.72
CA VAL A 562 -10.52 22.52 6.71
C VAL A 562 -9.90 23.88 7.07
N VAL A 563 -9.70 24.13 8.37
CA VAL A 563 -9.17 25.42 8.86
C VAL A 563 -7.82 25.77 8.22
N ASP A 564 -6.98 24.77 7.92
CA ASP A 564 -5.70 25.00 7.25
C ASP A 564 -5.84 25.68 5.89
N GLN A 565 -6.93 25.47 5.18
CA GLN A 565 -7.20 26.08 3.87
C GLN A 565 -7.60 27.55 3.95
N VAL A 566 -7.84 28.07 5.16
CA VAL A 566 -8.01 29.53 5.38
C VAL A 566 -6.65 30.20 5.35
N PRO A 567 -6.44 31.25 4.54
CA PRO A 567 -5.15 31.94 4.42
C PRO A 567 -4.66 32.49 5.75
N THR A 568 -3.36 32.33 6.02
CA THR A 568 -2.72 32.92 7.20
C THR A 568 -2.55 34.45 6.98
N GLY A 569 -2.91 35.24 7.99
CA GLY A 569 -2.80 36.66 7.96
C GLY A 569 -2.27 37.24 9.27
N THR A 570 -2.13 38.59 9.30
CA THR A 570 -1.85 39.36 10.52
C THR A 570 -3.10 40.12 10.94
N ASN A 571 -3.10 40.74 12.12
CA ASN A 571 -4.22 41.60 12.55
C ASN A 571 -4.53 42.72 11.52
N ALA A 572 -3.52 43.26 10.87
CA ALA A 572 -3.65 44.35 9.87
C ALA A 572 -3.90 43.88 8.42
N SER A 573 -3.81 42.55 8.11
CA SER A 573 -4.04 42.08 6.76
C SER A 573 -5.54 41.92 6.46
N ARG A 574 -5.92 42.12 5.19
CA ARG A 574 -7.26 41.77 4.69
C ARG A 574 -7.36 40.24 4.51
N GLY A 575 -8.50 39.67 4.85
CA GLY A 575 -8.78 38.24 4.60
C GLY A 575 -9.08 37.96 3.12
N VAL A 576 -9.37 36.69 2.80
CA VAL A 576 -9.82 36.20 1.48
C VAL A 576 -11.32 35.96 1.55
N SER A 577 -12.07 36.37 0.52
CA SER A 577 -13.52 36.21 0.46
C SER A 577 -13.93 34.72 0.58
N ALA A 578 -14.98 34.44 1.37
CA ALA A 578 -15.56 33.11 1.50
C ALA A 578 -15.97 32.50 0.14
N HIS A 579 -16.44 33.32 -0.80
CA HIS A 579 -16.78 32.88 -2.17
C HIS A 579 -15.58 32.23 -2.91
N THR A 580 -14.35 32.67 -2.60
CA THR A 580 -13.12 32.07 -3.18
C THR A 580 -12.77 30.73 -2.52
N LEU A 581 -13.08 30.56 -1.25
CA LEU A 581 -12.70 29.38 -0.46
C LEU A 581 -13.72 28.24 -0.59
N VAL A 582 -15.01 28.57 -0.74
CA VAL A 582 -16.12 27.62 -0.89
C VAL A 582 -17.02 28.04 -2.06
N LYS A 583 -17.79 27.10 -2.62
CA LYS A 583 -18.72 27.37 -3.74
C LYS A 583 -20.02 28.01 -3.23
N MET A 584 -19.94 29.24 -2.74
CA MET A 584 -21.07 30.01 -2.24
C MET A 584 -21.76 30.74 -3.39
N GLU A 585 -23.08 30.94 -3.31
CA GLU A 585 -23.86 31.70 -4.29
C GLU A 585 -23.55 33.20 -4.20
N ASP A 586 -23.57 33.92 -5.33
CA ASP A 586 -23.12 35.32 -5.40
C ASP A 586 -23.93 36.27 -4.50
N HIS A 587 -25.21 35.94 -4.19
CA HIS A 587 -26.09 36.73 -3.37
C HIS A 587 -26.16 36.29 -1.90
N ASP A 588 -25.46 35.21 -1.55
CA ASP A 588 -25.43 34.68 -0.19
C ASP A 588 -24.34 35.38 0.64
N ARG A 589 -24.53 35.42 1.95
CA ARG A 589 -23.55 36.05 2.87
C ARG A 589 -23.30 35.16 4.07
N VAL A 590 -22.09 35.20 4.58
CA VAL A 590 -21.72 34.53 5.83
C VAL A 590 -22.44 35.21 6.99
N VAL A 591 -23.12 34.43 7.84
CA VAL A 591 -23.82 34.94 9.03
C VAL A 591 -23.29 34.36 10.33
N ALA A 592 -22.73 33.16 10.29
CA ALA A 592 -22.08 32.54 11.44
C ALA A 592 -20.96 31.62 11.00
N ILE A 593 -19.93 31.46 11.82
CA ILE A 593 -18.91 30.45 11.70
C ILE A 593 -18.81 29.65 12.98
N THR A 594 -18.48 28.38 12.87
CA THR A 594 -18.16 27.55 14.03
C THR A 594 -17.11 26.52 13.65
N SER A 595 -16.42 25.97 14.64
CA SER A 595 -15.42 24.94 14.43
C SER A 595 -15.86 23.62 15.06
N MET A 596 -15.79 22.58 14.25
CA MET A 596 -16.01 21.20 14.71
C MET A 596 -14.66 20.53 14.90
N LYS A 597 -14.32 20.21 16.13
CA LYS A 597 -13.13 19.42 16.45
C LYS A 597 -13.22 18.06 15.75
N ARG A 598 -12.13 17.61 15.17
CA ARG A 598 -12.06 16.34 14.45
C ARG A 598 -12.38 15.13 15.34
N LYS A 599 -12.00 15.17 16.62
CA LYS A 599 -12.34 14.17 17.65
C LYS A 599 -13.35 14.82 18.60
N SER A 600 -14.56 15.10 18.12
CA SER A 600 -15.63 15.60 18.96
C SER A 600 -16.53 14.45 19.41
N ASP A 601 -16.78 14.35 20.71
CA ASP A 601 -17.74 13.41 21.29
C ASP A 601 -19.19 13.95 21.25
N ALA A 602 -19.39 15.12 20.62
CA ALA A 602 -20.72 15.73 20.49
C ALA A 602 -21.59 14.90 19.55
N LYS A 603 -22.82 14.65 19.96
CA LYS A 603 -23.82 13.90 19.21
C LYS A 603 -24.73 14.80 18.37
N PHE A 604 -24.86 16.07 18.77
CA PHE A 604 -25.81 17.00 18.17
C PHE A 604 -25.20 18.34 17.80
N VAL A 605 -25.69 18.90 16.71
CA VAL A 605 -25.57 20.31 16.35
C VAL A 605 -26.84 21.01 16.78
N VAL A 606 -26.72 22.00 17.64
CA VAL A 606 -27.84 22.83 18.09
C VAL A 606 -27.71 24.20 17.45
N SER A 607 -28.67 24.61 16.63
CA SER A 607 -28.77 25.92 16.01
C SER A 607 -29.83 26.77 16.68
N ILE A 608 -29.48 28.02 16.90
CA ILE A 608 -30.34 29.00 17.56
C ILE A 608 -30.51 30.20 16.65
N SER A 609 -31.75 30.67 16.47
CA SER A 609 -32.03 31.87 15.68
C SER A 609 -32.13 33.14 16.52
N GLU A 610 -31.95 34.30 15.91
CA GLU A 610 -32.11 35.62 16.56
C GLU A 610 -33.49 35.76 17.19
N GLN A 611 -34.57 35.24 16.57
CA GLN A 611 -35.93 35.26 17.10
C GLN A 611 -36.19 34.22 18.21
N GLY A 612 -35.17 33.51 18.66
CA GLY A 612 -35.24 32.59 19.81
C GLY A 612 -35.74 31.18 19.47
N TYR A 613 -35.75 30.78 18.22
CA TYR A 613 -36.01 29.40 17.84
C TYR A 613 -34.75 28.56 18.02
N ILE A 614 -34.94 27.32 18.49
CA ILE A 614 -33.87 26.39 18.77
C ILE A 614 -34.15 25.05 18.08
N LYS A 615 -33.13 24.47 17.49
CA LYS A 615 -33.22 23.17 16.80
C LYS A 615 -32.03 22.28 17.19
N LYS A 616 -32.33 21.01 17.41
CA LYS A 616 -31.34 19.96 17.67
C LYS A 616 -31.34 18.98 16.51
N THR A 617 -30.17 18.77 15.85
CA THR A 617 -30.00 17.85 14.70
C THR A 617 -28.80 16.93 14.97
N LYS A 618 -28.88 15.67 14.61
CA LYS A 618 -27.76 14.72 14.77
C LYS A 618 -26.56 15.18 13.91
N ILE A 619 -25.37 15.10 14.47
CA ILE A 619 -24.13 15.53 13.78
C ILE A 619 -23.87 14.72 12.50
N GLU A 620 -24.29 13.47 12.47
CA GLU A 620 -24.16 12.55 11.32
C GLU A 620 -24.85 13.10 10.05
N GLU A 621 -25.94 13.86 10.20
CA GLU A 621 -26.63 14.48 9.09
C GLU A 621 -25.82 15.54 8.35
N TYR A 622 -24.78 16.07 8.99
CA TYR A 622 -23.86 17.04 8.40
C TYR A 622 -22.59 16.40 7.83
N ALA A 623 -22.42 15.06 7.92
CA ALA A 623 -21.23 14.35 7.45
C ALA A 623 -20.98 14.52 5.94
N SER A 624 -22.05 14.65 5.15
CA SER A 624 -21.99 14.84 3.68
C SER A 624 -21.61 16.26 3.25
N ALA A 625 -21.47 17.21 4.19
CA ALA A 625 -21.11 18.58 3.88
C ALA A 625 -19.72 18.70 3.25
N LYS A 626 -19.62 19.50 2.19
CA LYS A 626 -18.40 19.77 1.43
C LYS A 626 -18.30 21.28 1.11
N LYS A 627 -17.27 21.69 0.37
CA LYS A 627 -17.14 23.03 -0.20
C LYS A 627 -18.29 23.45 -1.13
N SER A 628 -19.06 22.48 -1.65
CA SER A 628 -20.24 22.73 -2.49
C SER A 628 -21.50 23.14 -1.70
N GLY A 629 -21.44 23.04 -0.36
CA GLY A 629 -22.52 23.39 0.54
C GLY A 629 -23.67 22.37 0.61
N ILE A 630 -24.41 22.44 1.71
CA ILE A 630 -25.67 21.69 1.94
C ILE A 630 -26.68 22.59 2.65
N ALA A 631 -27.98 22.35 2.49
CA ALA A 631 -29.01 22.99 3.31
C ALA A 631 -28.85 22.52 4.77
N ALA A 632 -28.77 23.46 5.72
CA ALA A 632 -28.38 23.19 7.11
C ALA A 632 -29.43 23.64 8.14
N VAL A 633 -30.10 24.77 7.92
CA VAL A 633 -31.05 25.34 8.87
C VAL A 633 -32.27 25.87 8.10
N GLY A 634 -33.47 25.49 8.52
CA GLY A 634 -34.71 26.16 8.10
C GLY A 634 -34.86 27.42 8.99
N LEU A 635 -35.02 28.58 8.39
CA LEU A 635 -35.29 29.85 9.07
C LEU A 635 -36.72 30.29 8.75
N LYS A 636 -37.33 31.09 9.64
CA LYS A 636 -38.55 31.85 9.34
C LYS A 636 -38.20 33.12 8.56
N ASP A 637 -39.21 33.75 7.98
CA ASP A 637 -39.05 35.00 7.29
C ASP A 637 -38.50 36.05 8.28
N ASP A 638 -37.50 36.85 7.83
CA ASP A 638 -36.81 37.87 8.61
C ASP A 638 -36.07 37.36 9.86
N ASP A 639 -35.74 36.07 9.97
CA ASP A 639 -34.94 35.49 11.04
C ASP A 639 -33.51 35.17 10.54
N ALA A 640 -32.55 35.18 11.44
CA ALA A 640 -31.15 34.87 11.17
C ALA A 640 -30.58 33.91 12.23
N ILE A 641 -29.49 33.23 11.92
CA ILE A 641 -28.76 32.41 12.86
C ILE A 641 -28.07 33.31 13.88
N ALA A 642 -28.36 33.13 15.17
CA ALA A 642 -27.68 33.79 16.27
C ALA A 642 -26.42 33.03 16.72
N ASP A 643 -26.53 31.71 16.90
CA ASP A 643 -25.43 30.88 17.36
C ASP A 643 -25.58 29.40 16.96
N ILE A 644 -24.46 28.67 16.90
CA ILE A 644 -24.44 27.24 16.63
C ILE A 644 -23.46 26.57 17.60
N VAL A 645 -23.96 25.59 18.35
CA VAL A 645 -23.17 24.88 19.35
C VAL A 645 -23.20 23.39 19.14
N PHE A 646 -22.08 22.71 19.45
CA PHE A 646 -21.95 21.27 19.47
C PHE A 646 -22.10 20.75 20.88
N MET A 647 -23.02 19.85 21.12
CA MET A 647 -23.29 19.33 22.46
C MET A 647 -23.87 17.93 22.48
N ASN A 648 -23.95 17.36 23.68
CA ASN A 648 -24.70 16.17 24.02
C ASN A 648 -26.08 16.53 24.59
N GLU A 649 -26.73 15.64 25.28
CA GLU A 649 -28.00 15.93 25.98
C GLU A 649 -27.75 16.59 27.33
N GLU A 650 -27.40 17.86 27.30
CA GLU A 650 -26.98 18.70 28.45
C GLU A 650 -27.97 19.86 28.61
N GLN A 651 -27.67 20.76 29.54
CA GLN A 651 -28.41 22.01 29.69
C GLN A 651 -27.84 23.10 28.76
N ILE A 652 -28.68 23.99 28.31
CA ILE A 652 -28.30 25.14 27.50
C ILE A 652 -28.80 26.43 28.15
N LEU A 653 -27.98 27.48 28.12
CA LEU A 653 -28.32 28.84 28.55
C LEU A 653 -28.37 29.72 27.31
N LEU A 654 -29.54 30.30 27.00
CA LEU A 654 -29.70 31.36 25.98
C LEU A 654 -29.63 32.71 26.65
N VAL A 655 -28.96 33.70 25.99
CA VAL A 655 -28.82 35.06 26.45
C VAL A 655 -29.32 35.99 25.36
N SER A 656 -30.20 36.99 25.73
CA SER A 656 -30.70 37.97 24.77
C SER A 656 -29.93 39.30 24.86
N GLN A 657 -30.04 40.07 23.79
CA GLN A 657 -29.42 41.42 23.66
C GLN A 657 -29.86 42.38 24.78
N ASN A 658 -31.11 42.33 25.18
CA ASN A 658 -31.68 43.17 26.24
C ASN A 658 -31.48 42.58 27.64
N GLY A 659 -30.60 41.55 27.77
CA GLY A 659 -30.16 41.06 29.06
C GLY A 659 -31.10 40.11 29.74
N MET A 660 -31.98 39.47 29.01
CA MET A 660 -32.77 38.32 29.50
C MET A 660 -31.97 37.03 29.26
N SER A 661 -32.19 36.02 30.09
CA SER A 661 -31.56 34.72 29.95
C SER A 661 -32.47 33.58 30.39
N ILE A 662 -32.40 32.44 29.69
CA ILE A 662 -33.19 31.24 30.05
C ILE A 662 -32.30 30.00 29.96
N ARG A 663 -32.33 29.20 31.03
CA ARG A 663 -31.59 27.94 31.11
C ARG A 663 -32.57 26.76 31.17
N PHE A 664 -32.38 25.78 30.33
CA PHE A 664 -33.24 24.60 30.25
C PHE A 664 -32.51 23.34 29.76
N GLU A 665 -33.14 22.17 29.92
CA GLU A 665 -32.59 20.89 29.49
C GLU A 665 -32.86 20.65 28.01
N THR A 666 -31.87 20.28 27.23
CA THR A 666 -31.99 20.01 25.78
C THR A 666 -32.74 18.70 25.46
N LYS A 667 -32.97 17.85 26.47
CA LYS A 667 -33.86 16.70 26.35
C LYS A 667 -35.31 17.10 26.00
N ALA A 668 -35.72 18.33 26.35
CA ALA A 668 -37.03 18.87 26.01
C ALA A 668 -37.16 19.24 24.50
N ILE A 669 -36.07 19.08 23.71
CA ILE A 669 -36.05 19.37 22.27
C ILE A 669 -35.88 18.07 21.52
N ASN A 670 -36.84 17.72 20.67
CA ASN A 670 -36.75 16.58 19.78
C ASN A 670 -35.68 16.81 18.71
N SER A 671 -34.94 15.77 18.35
CA SER A 671 -34.01 15.84 17.22
C SER A 671 -34.81 15.84 15.91
N VAL A 672 -34.49 16.80 15.03
CA VAL A 672 -35.17 16.99 13.75
C VAL A 672 -34.16 17.14 12.62
N GLY A 673 -34.60 16.95 11.36
CA GLY A 673 -33.75 17.06 10.18
C GLY A 673 -33.19 18.46 9.95
N ARG A 674 -32.18 18.58 9.10
CA ARG A 674 -31.43 19.82 8.81
C ARG A 674 -32.30 21.00 8.37
N THR A 675 -33.32 20.76 7.56
CA THR A 675 -34.17 21.80 6.96
C THR A 675 -35.33 22.26 7.85
N ALA A 676 -35.50 21.66 9.03
CA ALA A 676 -36.53 22.07 9.97
C ALA A 676 -36.22 23.43 10.62
N VAL A 677 -37.23 24.20 10.97
CA VAL A 677 -37.13 25.49 11.69
C VAL A 677 -36.83 25.29 13.19
N GLY A 678 -37.28 24.18 13.78
CA GLY A 678 -37.14 23.93 15.22
C GLY A 678 -38.35 24.41 16.05
N VAL A 679 -38.09 24.61 17.34
CA VAL A 679 -39.13 24.99 18.33
C VAL A 679 -38.70 26.27 19.04
N ARG A 680 -39.64 26.99 19.68
CA ARG A 680 -39.27 28.18 20.45
C ARG A 680 -38.53 27.79 21.72
N GLY A 681 -37.30 28.31 21.87
CA GLY A 681 -36.43 28.13 23.04
C GLY A 681 -36.68 29.23 24.08
N MET A 682 -36.78 30.51 23.62
CA MET A 682 -36.96 31.71 24.44
C MET A 682 -38.05 32.59 23.84
N LYS A 683 -38.93 33.12 24.69
CA LYS A 683 -39.93 34.14 24.31
C LYS A 683 -39.32 35.55 24.52
N LEU A 684 -39.01 36.18 23.42
CA LEU A 684 -38.40 37.51 23.39
C LEU A 684 -39.45 38.62 23.42
N ALA A 685 -39.04 39.78 23.93
CA ALA A 685 -39.80 41.04 23.77
C ALA A 685 -39.63 41.60 22.34
N GLU A 686 -40.53 42.53 21.95
CA GLU A 686 -40.42 43.18 20.64
C GLU A 686 -39.10 43.90 20.50
N GLY A 687 -38.37 43.66 19.40
CA GLY A 687 -37.05 44.24 19.12
C GLY A 687 -35.86 43.59 19.88
N ASP A 688 -36.10 42.54 20.71
CA ASP A 688 -35.03 41.82 21.37
C ASP A 688 -34.60 40.57 20.53
N LYS A 689 -33.35 40.17 20.66
CA LYS A 689 -32.82 39.02 19.95
C LYS A 689 -31.82 38.21 20.79
N VAL A 690 -31.71 36.92 20.52
CA VAL A 690 -30.68 36.06 21.11
C VAL A 690 -29.32 36.45 20.55
N VAL A 691 -28.31 36.54 21.44
CA VAL A 691 -26.93 36.90 21.08
C VAL A 691 -25.91 35.82 21.44
N ALA A 692 -26.28 34.86 22.30
CA ALA A 692 -25.39 33.74 22.63
C ALA A 692 -26.17 32.51 23.13
N ALA A 693 -25.61 31.31 22.88
CA ALA A 693 -26.08 30.04 23.40
C ALA A 693 -24.92 29.27 24.03
N LEU A 694 -25.03 28.91 25.29
CA LEU A 694 -23.97 28.33 26.09
C LEU A 694 -24.32 26.89 26.47
N PRO A 695 -23.61 25.87 25.94
CA PRO A 695 -23.78 24.48 26.37
C PRO A 695 -23.15 24.29 27.75
N ILE A 696 -23.90 23.83 28.72
CA ILE A 696 -23.47 23.72 30.12
C ILE A 696 -23.05 22.28 30.40
N THR A 697 -21.73 22.07 30.52
CA THR A 697 -21.12 20.76 30.83
C THR A 697 -20.73 20.64 32.31
N LYS A 698 -20.42 21.76 32.96
CA LYS A 698 -19.99 21.82 34.35
C LYS A 698 -20.78 22.89 35.10
N LEU A 699 -21.24 22.55 36.31
CA LEU A 699 -21.99 23.48 37.16
C LEU A 699 -21.10 24.53 37.88
N THR A 700 -19.80 24.37 37.84
CA THR A 700 -18.81 25.28 38.47
C THR A 700 -18.37 26.43 37.54
N ASP A 701 -18.81 26.44 36.29
CA ASP A 701 -18.45 27.48 35.33
C ASP A 701 -19.08 28.82 35.73
N GLU A 702 -18.43 29.90 35.27
CA GLU A 702 -18.95 31.26 35.37
C GLU A 702 -19.37 31.76 33.96
N VAL A 703 -20.40 32.56 33.90
CA VAL A 703 -20.94 33.16 32.69
C VAL A 703 -20.36 34.57 32.54
N ALA A 704 -19.50 34.76 31.56
CA ALA A 704 -19.00 36.08 31.20
C ALA A 704 -19.98 36.78 30.24
N LEU A 705 -20.35 38.03 30.54
CA LEU A 705 -21.25 38.87 29.76
C LEU A 705 -20.50 40.09 29.24
N PHE A 706 -20.72 40.45 27.96
CA PHE A 706 -20.03 41.55 27.30
C PHE A 706 -21.04 42.47 26.64
N THR A 707 -20.83 43.81 26.84
CA THR A 707 -21.71 44.82 26.26
C THR A 707 -21.11 45.49 25.05
N SER A 708 -21.95 46.08 24.21
CA SER A 708 -21.54 46.85 23.03
C SER A 708 -20.60 48.03 23.35
N LEU A 709 -20.68 48.62 24.52
CA LEU A 709 -19.82 49.72 24.93
C LEU A 709 -18.60 49.29 25.75
N GLY A 710 -18.20 48.02 25.70
CA GLY A 710 -16.94 47.55 26.25
C GLY A 710 -16.94 47.23 27.74
N LEU A 711 -18.11 47.16 28.39
CA LEU A 711 -18.20 46.66 29.76
C LEU A 711 -18.37 45.15 29.80
N GLY A 712 -17.93 44.53 30.88
CA GLY A 712 -18.17 43.10 31.10
C GLY A 712 -18.08 42.69 32.57
N LYS A 713 -18.65 41.52 32.87
CA LYS A 713 -18.65 40.91 34.17
C LYS A 713 -18.76 39.38 34.08
N ARG A 714 -18.41 38.70 35.16
CA ARG A 714 -18.69 37.29 35.32
C ARG A 714 -19.86 37.13 36.33
N VAL A 715 -20.74 36.14 36.07
CA VAL A 715 -21.85 35.79 36.95
C VAL A 715 -21.79 34.30 37.21
N GLN A 716 -22.00 33.88 38.44
CA GLN A 716 -21.96 32.43 38.77
C GLN A 716 -23.12 31.69 38.12
N LEU A 717 -22.85 30.56 37.54
CA LEU A 717 -23.87 29.75 36.81
C LEU A 717 -25.04 29.35 37.73
N LYS A 718 -24.81 29.18 39.02
CA LYS A 718 -25.86 28.89 40.02
C LYS A 718 -26.95 29.93 40.07
N ASP A 719 -26.66 31.19 39.71
CA ASP A 719 -27.59 32.27 39.69
C ASP A 719 -28.61 32.21 38.52
N PHE A 720 -28.39 31.32 37.57
CA PHE A 720 -29.28 31.06 36.43
C PHE A 720 -30.13 29.80 36.70
N PRO A 721 -31.38 29.97 37.17
CA PRO A 721 -32.23 28.79 37.52
C PRO A 721 -32.61 28.02 36.23
N VAL A 722 -32.75 26.70 36.37
CA VAL A 722 -33.26 25.84 35.31
C VAL A 722 -34.78 26.07 35.21
N GLN A 723 -35.25 26.31 33.96
CA GLN A 723 -36.67 26.63 33.66
C GLN A 723 -37.17 25.71 32.54
N GLY A 724 -38.46 25.78 32.22
CA GLY A 724 -39.00 25.23 30.99
C GLY A 724 -38.62 26.10 29.76
N ARG A 725 -38.45 25.51 28.60
CA ARG A 725 -38.28 26.29 27.33
C ARG A 725 -39.54 27.13 27.02
N ASP A 726 -39.42 28.10 26.10
CA ASP A 726 -40.52 29.00 25.66
C ASP A 726 -40.96 30.03 26.77
N GLY A 727 -40.14 30.17 27.83
CA GLY A 727 -40.34 31.21 28.86
C GLY A 727 -39.67 32.53 28.49
N LYS A 728 -40.06 33.63 29.21
CA LYS A 728 -39.37 34.93 29.12
C LYS A 728 -37.97 34.93 29.73
N GLY A 729 -37.66 33.92 30.59
CA GLY A 729 -36.40 33.81 31.32
C GLY A 729 -36.28 34.78 32.50
N THR A 730 -35.03 35.05 32.93
CA THR A 730 -34.67 35.93 34.06
C THR A 730 -33.70 36.99 33.60
N ILE A 731 -33.70 38.14 34.25
CA ILE A 731 -32.76 39.26 33.96
C ILE A 731 -31.32 38.80 34.34
N CYS A 732 -30.37 38.89 33.44
CA CYS A 732 -28.93 38.70 33.71
C CYS A 732 -28.11 39.98 33.54
N TYR A 733 -28.70 40.97 32.88
CA TYR A 733 -28.10 42.32 32.68
C TYR A 733 -29.21 43.35 32.49
N ARG A 734 -28.97 44.61 32.82
CA ARG A 734 -29.88 45.75 32.55
C ARG A 734 -29.20 46.76 31.65
N PRO A 735 -29.48 46.76 30.35
CA PRO A 735 -28.90 47.73 29.42
C PRO A 735 -29.40 49.14 29.70
N THR A 736 -28.48 50.11 29.57
CA THR A 736 -28.75 51.54 29.65
C THR A 736 -28.00 52.27 28.52
N ALA A 737 -28.31 53.52 28.24
CA ALA A 737 -27.60 54.31 27.23
C ALA A 737 -26.08 54.43 27.50
N SER A 738 -25.64 54.36 28.76
CA SER A 738 -24.22 54.41 29.15
C SER A 738 -23.51 53.07 29.20
N THR A 739 -24.24 51.96 29.18
CA THR A 739 -23.66 50.61 29.31
C THR A 739 -23.77 49.77 28.04
N GLY A 740 -24.66 50.18 27.15
CA GLY A 740 -24.95 49.44 25.94
C GLY A 740 -25.72 48.12 26.16
N VAL A 741 -26.05 47.46 25.09
CA VAL A 741 -26.71 46.14 25.04
C VAL A 741 -25.69 45.01 25.09
N LEU A 742 -26.15 43.78 25.44
CA LEU A 742 -25.28 42.62 25.34
C LEU A 742 -25.01 42.21 23.88
N VAL A 743 -23.77 41.91 23.57
CA VAL A 743 -23.32 41.47 22.23
C VAL A 743 -22.81 40.06 22.21
N SER A 744 -22.30 39.54 23.32
CA SER A 744 -21.80 38.19 23.42
C SER A 744 -21.75 37.69 24.87
N SER A 745 -21.66 36.35 25.02
CA SER A 745 -21.47 35.68 26.30
C SER A 745 -20.68 34.40 26.10
N CYS A 746 -19.88 33.97 27.08
CA CYS A 746 -19.17 32.70 27.07
C CYS A 746 -19.01 32.12 28.49
N LEU A 747 -18.80 30.79 28.57
CA LEU A 747 -18.43 30.12 29.82
C LEU A 747 -16.92 30.28 30.06
N VAL A 748 -16.52 30.65 31.27
CA VAL A 748 -15.13 30.93 31.61
C VAL A 748 -14.71 30.32 32.95
N GLU A 749 -13.43 29.95 33.03
CA GLU A 749 -12.68 29.60 34.23
C GLU A 749 -11.55 30.64 34.43
N ASP A 750 -11.04 30.82 35.66
CA ASP A 750 -9.98 31.81 35.96
C ASP A 750 -8.72 31.72 35.10
N LYS A 751 -8.39 30.52 34.59
CA LYS A 751 -7.23 30.26 33.74
C LYS A 751 -7.40 30.66 32.28
N ASP A 752 -8.62 31.00 31.86
CA ASP A 752 -8.94 31.27 30.45
C ASP A 752 -8.50 32.69 30.09
N SER A 753 -8.17 32.87 28.81
CA SER A 753 -7.95 34.18 28.18
C SER A 753 -9.10 34.49 27.25
N ILE A 754 -9.48 35.75 27.17
CA ILE A 754 -10.63 36.24 26.39
C ILE A 754 -10.16 37.31 25.42
N LEU A 755 -10.35 37.03 24.13
CA LEU A 755 -10.15 37.97 23.05
C LEU A 755 -11.45 38.80 22.84
N ILE A 756 -11.40 40.09 23.08
CA ILE A 756 -12.49 41.01 22.83
C ILE A 756 -12.15 41.81 21.57
N VAL A 757 -13.00 41.70 20.57
CA VAL A 757 -12.85 42.38 19.27
C VAL A 757 -13.84 43.53 19.18
N GLY A 758 -13.31 44.71 18.98
CA GLY A 758 -14.09 45.89 18.73
C GLY A 758 -14.01 46.36 17.28
N ASP A 759 -14.72 47.44 16.98
CA ASP A 759 -14.76 48.02 15.62
C ASP A 759 -13.38 48.53 15.15
N THR A 760 -12.55 49.05 16.03
CA THR A 760 -11.23 49.63 15.70
C THR A 760 -10.05 48.86 16.25
N THR A 761 -10.17 48.25 17.42
CA THR A 761 -9.07 47.52 18.09
C THR A 761 -9.55 46.23 18.75
N SER A 762 -8.62 45.31 19.02
CA SER A 762 -8.85 44.06 19.74
C SER A 762 -7.94 44.00 20.97
N ILE A 763 -8.46 43.45 22.08
CA ILE A 763 -7.72 43.22 23.32
C ILE A 763 -7.89 41.80 23.81
N CYS A 764 -6.81 41.18 24.31
CA CYS A 764 -6.86 39.90 24.99
C CYS A 764 -6.64 40.09 26.49
N ILE A 765 -7.58 39.65 27.32
CA ILE A 765 -7.51 39.81 28.79
C ILE A 765 -7.62 38.43 29.48
N ALA A 766 -7.07 38.27 30.68
CA ALA A 766 -7.28 37.11 31.48
C ALA A 766 -8.70 37.09 32.10
N ALA A 767 -9.39 35.99 32.12
CA ALA A 767 -10.74 35.89 32.67
C ALA A 767 -10.78 36.29 34.16
N LYS A 768 -9.74 35.95 34.95
CA LYS A 768 -9.60 36.30 36.35
C LYS A 768 -9.60 37.86 36.59
N ASP A 769 -9.26 38.67 35.57
CA ASP A 769 -9.26 40.13 35.69
C ASP A 769 -10.68 40.72 35.52
N MET A 770 -11.66 39.92 35.11
CA MET A 770 -13.06 40.35 35.05
C MET A 770 -13.71 40.16 36.43
N PRO A 771 -14.48 41.11 36.92
CA PRO A 771 -15.12 41.02 38.24
C PRO A 771 -16.26 39.97 38.24
N VAL A 772 -16.35 39.18 39.31
CA VAL A 772 -17.50 38.30 39.58
C VAL A 772 -18.56 39.13 40.32
N LEU A 773 -19.69 39.36 39.65
CA LEU A 773 -20.75 40.24 40.14
C LEU A 773 -22.13 39.61 40.03
N GLY A 774 -23.09 40.13 40.75
CA GLY A 774 -24.48 39.67 40.65
C GLY A 774 -25.13 40.03 39.31
N LYS A 775 -26.24 39.35 38.96
CA LYS A 775 -26.95 39.52 37.69
C LYS A 775 -27.37 40.95 37.36
N ALA A 776 -27.80 41.74 38.36
CA ALA A 776 -28.28 43.12 38.16
C ALA A 776 -27.16 44.18 38.09
N SER A 777 -25.90 43.81 38.31
CA SER A 777 -24.75 44.74 38.27
C SER A 777 -24.38 45.11 36.84
N ILE A 778 -23.78 46.33 36.71
CA ILE A 778 -23.42 46.92 35.39
C ILE A 778 -22.16 46.26 34.79
N GLY A 779 -21.21 45.81 35.60
CA GLY A 779 -19.90 45.29 35.12
C GLY A 779 -18.85 46.41 35.10
N ASN A 780 -17.62 46.05 34.71
CA ASN A 780 -16.48 46.96 34.62
C ASN A 780 -16.03 47.16 33.16
N MET A 781 -15.41 48.28 32.89
CA MET A 781 -14.82 48.56 31.58
C MET A 781 -13.68 47.60 31.30
N LEU A 782 -13.74 46.91 30.17
CA LEU A 782 -12.75 45.94 29.68
C LEU A 782 -11.91 46.51 28.54
N ILE A 783 -12.54 47.24 27.61
CA ILE A 783 -11.90 47.95 26.50
C ILE A 783 -12.48 49.35 26.40
N LYS A 784 -11.62 50.36 26.14
CA LYS A 784 -12.04 51.78 26.04
C LYS A 784 -12.20 52.21 24.60
N ASN A 785 -13.12 53.16 24.40
CA ASN A 785 -13.31 53.89 23.13
C ASN A 785 -13.50 52.96 21.92
N ASN A 786 -14.27 51.87 22.11
CA ASN A 786 -14.44 50.85 21.09
C ASN A 786 -15.80 50.16 21.26
N ASN A 787 -16.53 49.96 20.17
CA ASN A 787 -17.74 49.15 20.21
C ASN A 787 -17.39 47.66 20.06
N VAL A 788 -17.72 46.86 21.04
CA VAL A 788 -17.46 45.42 21.00
C VAL A 788 -18.40 44.74 19.97
N ILE A 789 -17.82 43.94 19.12
CA ILE A 789 -18.52 43.25 18.02
C ILE A 789 -18.59 41.77 18.30
N SER A 790 -17.47 41.13 18.70
CA SER A 790 -17.39 39.70 18.94
C SER A 790 -16.40 39.41 20.06
N VAL A 791 -16.55 38.22 20.67
CA VAL A 791 -15.70 37.72 21.76
C VAL A 791 -15.39 36.24 21.56
N ALA A 792 -14.13 35.87 21.71
CA ALA A 792 -13.70 34.50 21.68
C ALA A 792 -12.90 34.15 22.95
N LYS A 793 -13.13 32.94 23.48
CA LYS A 793 -12.29 32.34 24.50
C LYS A 793 -11.05 31.72 23.83
N ILE A 794 -9.84 32.11 24.26
CA ILE A 794 -8.55 31.71 23.67
C ILE A 794 -7.83 30.72 24.60
#